data_739bbeaafe5dfdb403159dc980418fb4
#
_entry.id   739bbeaafe5dfdb403159dc980418fb4
#
_cell.length_a   1.000
_cell.length_b   1.000
_cell.length_c   1.000
_cell.angle_alpha   90.00
_cell.angle_beta   90.00
_cell.angle_gamma   90.00
#
_symmetry.space_group_name_H-M   'P 1'
#
loop_
_entity.id
_entity.type
_entity.pdbx_description
1 polymer ?
#
loop_
_entity_poly.entity_id
_entity_poly.type
_entity_poly.pdbx_seq_one_letter_code
_entity_poly.pdbx_strand_id
1 'polypeptide(L)'
;MIRTTRQTLDRAGPAGKAEGVPPHLCSLGAALLLLLVFPGHPARAQSSTPPPISIAQASSQTAAGLIFLTPSPPKVLAAGEVASTGPEILDSQGRPVWFEPLAAGEVSSDLRVQTYHGNPVLTWTQGPGFQITQAGQNTDYVCDTSYNVIATVQAGNGMNADGHEFLLTPQDTALITIYSNVSYDLSSIGGQANGTVQEGVVQEIDVATGKVLLEWHSFGHVGLDESYAPVPASGNYDYFHINSVSLDTDGNLLISSRHTWTVYKVNRTTGDIIWRLGGKKSDFALGPGLPFAWQHNAVAVDSTTIRIFDNESNGTAVLPASRVIWVKHDDAAMTASITRSIQHPDGLSALAEGDGQSLANGDTFVGWGILGRFSEFDPNGALIFDASLPSGYNDYRAYRFPWVATPSSSPTATALINGDGTTTVHAIWNGATEVATWNILGGASADSLVPMGSMPWNGLDTSAVVQGSANYVQVVGVSASGATLGTSASTSATPAFATQPAGQSVADGSTVVFSASAIGPSMTYQWMLNGSPIPEGASGATTYTGTASPTLVVNGATSSSSGSYTCVATDSGGSATSSPAVLTISEAQDVGRLTNVSARAQVGTGDNALIAGFVVGGSQASGAENLLVRASGPSLTSFGVPGVLPDPLLVLTPVGAMNPVPKIVTGWSSNPLVASTAADVGAFAWPDPSSLDSATVHAFHMGPHTAAVMGASGDTGVALAEVFDATPAGTYTPATPHLLNVSARALVGTGSNVLIAGFVVGGTTSKTVLIRASGPALAAFGVSGVLADPQLQLFSTSAGNAPLATNNAWGGNAAVASAAASAGAFAWQDPSSHDSALLITLQPGSYTAQVTGKAGDTGIALVEVFEVQ
;
A
#
# COMPACT_ATOMS: atom_id res chain seq x y z
N MET A 1 49.84 -6.34 26.07
CA MET A 1 50.85 -7.43 25.92
C MET A 1 50.51 -8.07 24.57
N ILE A 2 51.19 -7.71 23.49
CA ILE A 2 52.35 -8.47 22.90
C ILE A 2 51.80 -9.70 22.15
N ARG A 3 51.95 -9.94 20.84
CA ARG A 3 52.80 -9.53 19.68
C ARG A 3 52.22 -10.20 18.45
N THR A 4 52.04 -9.51 17.34
CA THR A 4 52.83 -9.46 16.09
C THR A 4 53.58 -10.75 15.68
N THR A 5 53.34 -11.20 14.44
CA THR A 5 54.44 -11.46 13.47
C THR A 5 53.94 -11.46 12.01
N ARG A 6 54.65 -10.71 11.20
CA ARG A 6 54.74 -10.70 9.71
C ARG A 6 55.77 -11.74 9.27
N GLN A 7 55.69 -12.22 8.01
CA GLN A 7 56.79 -12.51 7.07
C GLN A 7 56.18 -12.75 5.70
N THR A 8 56.34 -12.03 4.69
CA THR A 8 57.31 -11.52 3.68
C THR A 8 58.22 -12.56 3.00
N LEU A 9 58.41 -12.32 1.67
CA LEU A 9 59.46 -12.69 0.72
C LEU A 9 59.25 -14.01 -0.06
N ASP A 10 59.63 -14.22 -1.34
CA ASP A 10 60.22 -13.33 -2.37
C ASP A 10 60.22 -14.06 -3.73
N ARG A 11 60.19 -13.28 -4.84
CA ARG A 11 60.87 -13.33 -6.13
C ARG A 11 61.19 -14.65 -6.86
N ALA A 12 60.93 -14.74 -8.19
CA ALA A 12 61.85 -14.49 -9.28
C ALA A 12 61.31 -14.98 -10.65
N GLY A 13 61.47 -14.18 -11.71
CA GLY A 13 61.36 -14.58 -13.11
C GLY A 13 62.73 -15.22 -13.58
N PRO A 14 63.06 -15.38 -14.88
CA PRO A 14 62.76 -14.56 -16.06
C PRO A 14 62.63 -15.28 -17.43
N ALA A 15 62.18 -14.53 -18.48
CA ALA A 15 62.69 -14.34 -19.86
C ALA A 15 62.77 -15.47 -20.92
N GLY A 16 62.37 -15.10 -22.12
CA GLY A 16 62.93 -15.59 -23.41
C GLY A 16 61.96 -15.45 -24.59
N LYS A 17 62.02 -14.36 -25.38
CA LYS A 17 62.47 -14.14 -26.79
C LYS A 17 62.01 -15.25 -27.77
N ALA A 18 61.67 -15.06 -29.00
CA ALA A 18 61.48 -13.93 -29.94
C ALA A 18 61.03 -14.50 -31.31
N GLU A 19 60.52 -13.61 -32.15
CA GLU A 19 60.62 -13.56 -33.60
C GLU A 19 59.65 -14.31 -34.50
N GLY A 20 59.09 -13.53 -35.48
CA GLY A 20 58.63 -13.95 -36.78
C GLY A 20 57.40 -13.18 -37.37
N VAL A 21 57.66 -12.14 -38.12
CA VAL A 21 56.72 -11.35 -38.99
C VAL A 21 57.18 -11.63 -40.45
N PRO A 22 56.43 -11.32 -41.56
CA PRO A 22 55.01 -11.24 -41.95
C PRO A 22 54.75 -12.04 -43.29
N PRO A 23 53.82 -11.79 -44.24
CA PRO A 23 52.95 -10.65 -44.50
C PRO A 23 51.52 -10.94 -45.13
N HIS A 24 50.70 -9.87 -45.16
CA HIS A 24 49.64 -9.50 -46.16
C HIS A 24 48.37 -10.36 -46.40
N LEU A 25 47.18 -9.81 -46.18
CA LEU A 25 46.33 -9.19 -47.19
C LEU A 25 44.89 -8.94 -46.69
N CYS A 26 44.37 -7.73 -47.05
CA CYS A 26 42.99 -7.30 -47.29
C CYS A 26 41.97 -7.23 -46.13
N SER A 27 41.80 -6.00 -45.74
CA SER A 27 40.56 -5.21 -45.48
C SER A 27 39.20 -5.89 -45.77
N LEU A 28 38.38 -5.98 -44.75
CA LEU A 28 36.94 -5.69 -44.81
C LEU A 28 36.57 -5.14 -43.44
N GLY A 29 36.17 -3.86 -43.43
CA GLY A 29 35.67 -3.20 -42.25
C GLY A 29 34.36 -3.82 -41.81
N ALA A 30 34.34 -4.42 -40.65
CA ALA A 30 33.13 -4.70 -39.92
C ALA A 30 33.08 -3.70 -38.75
N ALA A 31 32.23 -2.72 -38.90
CA ALA A 31 31.85 -1.85 -37.81
C ALA A 31 31.23 -2.75 -36.72
N LEU A 32 31.95 -2.91 -35.61
CA LEU A 32 31.48 -3.56 -34.41
C LEU A 32 30.46 -2.59 -33.78
N LEU A 33 29.18 -2.75 -34.11
CA LEU A 33 28.09 -2.13 -33.40
C LEU A 33 28.10 -2.77 -31.98
N LEU A 34 28.63 -2.07 -31.01
CA LEU A 34 28.47 -2.42 -29.60
C LEU A 34 26.98 -2.21 -29.31
N LEU A 35 26.17 -3.27 -29.44
CA LEU A 35 24.87 -3.34 -28.79
C LEU A 35 25.17 -3.36 -27.28
N LEU A 36 25.01 -2.19 -26.65
CA LEU A 36 24.79 -2.09 -25.21
C LEU A 36 23.45 -2.79 -24.95
N VAL A 37 23.49 -4.07 -24.67
CA VAL A 37 22.37 -4.78 -24.08
C VAL A 37 22.24 -4.21 -22.66
N PHE A 38 21.36 -3.24 -22.50
CA PHE A 38 20.89 -2.89 -21.16
C PHE A 38 20.26 -4.17 -20.58
N PRO A 39 20.61 -4.55 -19.35
CA PRO A 39 19.94 -5.68 -18.71
C PRO A 39 18.45 -5.33 -18.65
N GLY A 40 17.66 -6.05 -19.44
CA GLY A 40 16.22 -5.98 -19.35
C GLY A 40 15.82 -6.21 -17.89
N HIS A 41 15.04 -5.32 -17.34
CA HIS A 41 14.45 -5.51 -16.02
C HIS A 41 13.74 -6.88 -16.05
N PRO A 42 13.99 -7.76 -15.07
CA PRO A 42 13.25 -9.00 -15.00
C PRO A 42 11.77 -8.64 -14.90
N ALA A 43 10.95 -9.27 -15.74
CA ALA A 43 9.50 -9.13 -15.68
C ALA A 43 9.05 -9.40 -14.24
N ARG A 44 8.83 -8.36 -13.47
CA ARG A 44 8.26 -8.45 -12.12
C ARG A 44 6.78 -8.79 -12.30
N ALA A 45 6.32 -9.80 -11.59
CA ALA A 45 4.90 -10.03 -11.43
C ALA A 45 4.26 -8.71 -10.93
N GLN A 46 3.43 -8.11 -11.77
CA GLN A 46 2.67 -6.91 -11.42
C GLN A 46 1.67 -7.28 -10.33
N SER A 47 1.98 -7.00 -9.09
CA SER A 47 1.08 -7.16 -7.96
C SER A 47 0.69 -5.82 -7.29
N SER A 48 1.13 -4.68 -7.83
CA SER A 48 0.75 -3.37 -7.31
C SER A 48 -0.34 -2.75 -8.19
N THR A 49 -1.51 -2.61 -7.63
CA THR A 49 -2.59 -1.81 -8.21
C THR A 49 -2.32 -0.33 -7.93
N PRO A 50 -2.59 0.57 -8.90
CA PRO A 50 -2.50 2.00 -8.64
C PRO A 50 -3.49 2.44 -7.55
N PRO A 51 -3.27 3.60 -6.89
CA PRO A 51 -4.17 4.10 -5.87
C PRO A 51 -5.55 4.38 -6.48
N PRO A 52 -6.65 4.01 -5.81
CA PRO A 52 -8.00 4.22 -6.34
C PRO A 52 -8.34 5.72 -6.38
N ILE A 53 -9.02 6.16 -7.43
CA ILE A 53 -9.46 7.53 -7.62
C ILE A 53 -10.92 7.70 -7.18
N SER A 54 -11.19 8.76 -6.43
CA SER A 54 -12.55 9.17 -6.08
C SER A 54 -12.99 10.34 -6.94
N ILE A 55 -14.04 10.17 -7.72
CA ILE A 55 -14.62 11.24 -8.57
C ILE A 55 -15.80 11.87 -7.81
N ALA A 56 -15.66 13.14 -7.46
CA ALA A 56 -16.71 13.93 -6.79
C ALA A 56 -17.67 14.57 -7.80
N GLN A 57 -17.17 14.97 -8.97
CA GLN A 57 -17.95 15.56 -10.05
C GLN A 57 -17.43 15.08 -11.41
N ALA A 58 -18.34 14.75 -12.33
CA ALA A 58 -18.01 14.42 -13.71
C ALA A 58 -19.06 15.03 -14.65
N SER A 59 -18.58 15.56 -15.77
CA SER A 59 -19.41 16.14 -16.84
C SER A 59 -19.01 15.56 -18.18
N SER A 60 -19.96 15.46 -19.11
CA SER A 60 -19.68 15.12 -20.51
C SER A 60 -19.05 16.28 -21.29
N GLN A 61 -18.87 17.43 -20.67
CA GLN A 61 -18.30 18.64 -21.29
C GLN A 61 -16.79 18.79 -21.05
N THR A 62 -16.17 17.86 -20.29
CA THR A 62 -14.71 17.87 -20.08
C THR A 62 -13.95 17.76 -21.39
N ALA A 63 -12.76 18.36 -21.44
CA ALA A 63 -11.89 18.26 -22.59
C ALA A 63 -11.55 16.80 -22.90
N ALA A 64 -11.34 16.50 -24.18
CA ALA A 64 -10.85 15.21 -24.60
C ALA A 64 -9.40 15.01 -24.13
N GLY A 65 -9.08 13.78 -23.76
CA GLY A 65 -7.74 13.38 -23.31
C GLY A 65 -7.75 12.53 -22.04
N LEU A 66 -6.60 11.98 -21.73
CA LEU A 66 -6.34 11.20 -20.52
C LEU A 66 -5.76 12.10 -19.43
N ILE A 67 -5.81 11.65 -18.19
CA ILE A 67 -5.31 12.35 -17.01
C ILE A 67 -3.97 11.72 -16.62
N PHE A 68 -2.97 12.54 -16.34
CA PHE A 68 -1.59 12.14 -16.04
C PHE A 68 -1.25 12.56 -14.62
N LEU A 69 -0.83 11.61 -13.79
CA LEU A 69 -0.57 11.78 -12.36
C LEU A 69 0.75 11.11 -11.97
N THR A 70 1.29 11.55 -10.84
CA THR A 70 2.42 10.93 -10.14
C THR A 70 2.11 10.77 -8.65
N PRO A 71 1.16 9.88 -8.30
CA PRO A 71 0.70 9.72 -6.93
C PRO A 71 1.85 9.42 -5.96
N SER A 72 1.98 10.23 -4.92
CA SER A 72 2.95 10.02 -3.84
C SER A 72 2.22 9.72 -2.53
N PRO A 73 2.57 8.62 -1.85
CA PRO A 73 1.90 8.22 -0.62
C PRO A 73 2.27 9.11 0.57
N PRO A 74 1.49 9.09 1.65
CA PRO A 74 1.83 9.81 2.86
C PRO A 74 3.18 9.32 3.44
N LYS A 75 3.96 10.24 4.04
CA LYS A 75 5.29 9.93 4.64
C LYS A 75 5.25 8.87 5.73
N VAL A 76 4.09 8.66 6.35
CA VAL A 76 3.87 7.65 7.39
C VAL A 76 2.75 6.74 6.90
N LEU A 77 3.12 5.58 6.40
CA LEU A 77 2.19 4.50 6.12
C LEU A 77 1.87 3.75 7.42
N ALA A 78 0.67 3.21 7.52
CA ALA A 78 0.37 2.27 8.57
C ALA A 78 1.32 1.05 8.49
N ALA A 79 1.69 0.49 9.64
CA ALA A 79 2.63 -0.63 9.67
C ALA A 79 2.11 -1.81 8.83
N GLY A 80 2.83 -2.15 7.78
CA GLY A 80 2.47 -3.22 6.85
C GLY A 80 1.77 -2.78 5.55
N GLU A 81 1.43 -1.51 5.39
CA GLU A 81 0.96 -0.99 4.10
C GLU A 81 2.14 -0.83 3.13
N VAL A 82 2.00 -1.39 1.95
CA VAL A 82 2.90 -1.13 0.82
C VAL A 82 2.22 -0.07 -0.04
N ALA A 83 2.78 1.13 -0.06
CA ALA A 83 2.26 2.18 -0.92
C ALA A 83 2.45 1.80 -2.39
N SER A 84 1.38 1.91 -3.16
CA SER A 84 1.47 1.90 -4.61
C SER A 84 1.82 3.32 -5.07
N THR A 85 2.98 3.49 -5.68
CA THR A 85 3.45 4.78 -6.20
C THR A 85 4.08 4.60 -7.57
N GLY A 86 3.94 5.59 -8.42
CA GLY A 86 4.50 5.60 -9.77
C GLY A 86 3.71 6.48 -10.72
N PRO A 87 4.26 6.77 -11.90
CA PRO A 87 3.54 7.53 -12.91
C PRO A 87 2.32 6.74 -13.41
N GLU A 88 1.18 7.42 -13.52
CA GLU A 88 -0.13 6.85 -13.82
C GLU A 88 -0.88 7.66 -14.88
N ILE A 89 -1.56 6.96 -15.77
CA ILE A 89 -2.48 7.55 -16.76
C ILE A 89 -3.87 6.98 -16.50
N LEU A 90 -4.85 7.88 -16.40
CA LEU A 90 -6.26 7.56 -16.18
C LEU A 90 -7.13 8.03 -17.35
N ASP A 91 -8.28 7.40 -17.50
CA ASP A 91 -9.36 7.99 -18.30
C ASP A 91 -10.20 8.99 -17.48
N SER A 92 -11.17 9.62 -18.13
CA SER A 92 -12.07 10.60 -17.47
C SER A 92 -13.05 9.97 -16.47
N GLN A 93 -13.11 8.64 -16.35
CA GLN A 93 -13.85 7.92 -15.31
C GLN A 93 -12.96 7.48 -14.14
N GLY A 94 -11.67 7.90 -14.13
CA GLY A 94 -10.72 7.52 -13.10
C GLY A 94 -10.24 6.08 -13.19
N ARG A 95 -10.45 5.41 -14.35
CA ARG A 95 -9.96 4.05 -14.56
C ARG A 95 -8.52 4.07 -15.03
N PRO A 96 -7.62 3.28 -14.44
CA PRO A 96 -6.24 3.19 -14.88
C PRO A 96 -6.15 2.71 -16.33
N VAL A 97 -5.37 3.42 -17.15
CA VAL A 97 -4.99 3.09 -18.52
C VAL A 97 -3.57 2.56 -18.54
N TRP A 98 -2.68 3.20 -17.79
CA TRP A 98 -1.27 2.83 -17.67
C TRP A 98 -0.78 3.16 -16.26
N PHE A 99 0.06 2.29 -15.73
CA PHE A 99 0.71 2.48 -14.45
C PHE A 99 2.08 1.80 -14.44
N GLU A 100 3.11 2.51 -13.98
CA GLU A 100 4.46 2.00 -13.80
C GLU A 100 4.83 2.02 -12.31
N PRO A 101 4.75 0.89 -11.61
CA PRO A 101 5.04 0.83 -10.18
C PRO A 101 6.53 1.03 -9.90
N LEU A 102 6.87 1.85 -8.91
CA LEU A 102 8.23 2.17 -8.53
C LEU A 102 8.77 1.25 -7.44
N ALA A 103 10.10 1.19 -7.35
CA ALA A 103 10.78 0.51 -6.25
C ALA A 103 10.54 1.22 -4.91
N ALA A 104 10.64 0.47 -3.81
CA ALA A 104 10.46 1.04 -2.48
C ALA A 104 11.49 2.15 -2.21
N GLY A 105 10.99 3.32 -1.79
CA GLY A 105 11.81 4.50 -1.51
C GLY A 105 12.04 5.42 -2.71
N GLU A 106 11.52 5.09 -3.88
CA GLU A 106 11.48 6.00 -5.03
C GLU A 106 10.12 6.69 -5.11
N VAL A 107 10.14 7.89 -5.67
CA VAL A 107 8.97 8.67 -6.04
C VAL A 107 9.09 9.14 -7.48
N SER A 108 7.97 9.46 -8.09
CA SER A 108 7.94 10.13 -9.40
C SER A 108 7.27 11.48 -9.30
N SER A 109 7.56 12.36 -10.25
CA SER A 109 6.94 13.68 -10.37
C SER A 109 6.80 14.09 -11.83
N ASP A 110 5.82 14.97 -12.07
CA ASP A 110 5.67 15.71 -13.32
C ASP A 110 5.46 14.85 -14.58
N LEU A 111 4.62 13.77 -14.48
CA LEU A 111 4.26 12.97 -15.65
C LEU A 111 3.44 13.79 -16.63
N ARG A 112 3.95 13.96 -17.85
CA ARG A 112 3.26 14.72 -18.90
C ARG A 112 3.63 14.27 -20.31
N VAL A 113 2.83 14.72 -21.27
CA VAL A 113 3.15 14.56 -22.71
C VAL A 113 3.98 15.75 -23.16
N GLN A 114 5.12 15.49 -23.78
CA GLN A 114 5.99 16.46 -24.40
C GLN A 114 6.31 16.07 -25.84
N THR A 115 7.17 16.85 -26.52
CA THR A 115 7.61 16.54 -27.88
C THR A 115 9.12 16.33 -27.88
N TYR A 116 9.57 15.25 -28.50
CA TYR A 116 10.99 14.97 -28.72
C TYR A 116 11.20 14.48 -30.15
N HIS A 117 12.13 15.07 -30.87
CA HIS A 117 12.34 14.82 -32.32
C HIS A 117 11.03 14.90 -33.14
N GLY A 118 10.17 15.85 -32.79
CA GLY A 118 8.87 16.05 -33.44
C GLY A 118 7.79 15.03 -33.16
N ASN A 119 8.03 14.05 -32.29
CA ASN A 119 7.08 13.04 -31.88
C ASN A 119 6.58 13.28 -30.44
N PRO A 120 5.32 12.93 -30.13
CA PRO A 120 4.83 12.95 -28.76
C PRO A 120 5.54 11.86 -27.92
N VAL A 121 5.95 12.23 -26.71
CA VAL A 121 6.62 11.36 -25.74
C VAL A 121 6.01 11.55 -24.37
N LEU A 122 6.08 10.52 -23.53
CA LEU A 122 5.86 10.64 -22.09
C LEU A 122 7.17 11.03 -21.41
N THR A 123 7.07 11.95 -20.45
CA THR A 123 8.21 12.32 -19.61
C THR A 123 7.81 12.37 -18.14
N TRP A 124 8.72 11.97 -17.25
CA TRP A 124 8.60 12.11 -15.80
C TRP A 124 9.97 12.10 -15.14
N THR A 125 10.06 12.64 -13.95
CA THR A 125 11.23 12.51 -13.08
C THR A 125 11.00 11.37 -12.08
N GLN A 126 12.05 10.57 -11.82
CA GLN A 126 12.00 9.45 -10.86
C GLN A 126 13.27 9.38 -10.04
N GLY A 127 13.14 9.08 -8.75
CA GLY A 127 14.26 8.87 -7.85
C GLY A 127 13.90 9.12 -6.39
N PRO A 128 14.89 9.56 -5.57
CA PRO A 128 14.67 9.78 -4.14
C PRO A 128 13.78 11.00 -3.80
N GLY A 129 13.41 11.84 -4.77
CA GLY A 129 12.45 12.93 -4.60
C GLY A 129 13.01 14.34 -4.78
N PHE A 130 12.52 15.29 -3.97
CA PHE A 130 12.79 16.72 -4.13
C PHE A 130 13.96 17.21 -3.26
N GLN A 131 14.62 18.31 -3.70
CA GLN A 131 15.70 18.98 -2.97
C GLN A 131 16.91 18.09 -2.66
N ILE A 132 17.29 17.25 -3.60
CA ILE A 132 18.41 16.30 -3.46
C ILE A 132 19.74 17.04 -3.61
N THR A 133 20.49 17.23 -2.52
CA THR A 133 21.82 17.86 -2.50
C THR A 133 22.95 16.89 -2.16
N GLN A 134 22.66 15.62 -1.90
CA GLN A 134 23.63 14.58 -1.53
C GLN A 134 23.46 13.32 -2.38
N ALA A 135 24.22 12.27 -2.08
CA ALA A 135 24.21 11.01 -2.82
C ALA A 135 22.79 10.44 -3.03
N GLY A 136 22.43 10.25 -4.26
CA GLY A 136 21.09 9.90 -4.76
C GLY A 136 20.74 10.93 -5.84
N GLN A 137 20.40 10.45 -7.04
CA GLN A 137 20.12 11.32 -8.17
C GLN A 137 18.77 10.95 -8.76
N ASN A 138 17.91 11.95 -8.99
CA ASN A 138 16.77 11.74 -9.84
C ASN A 138 17.21 11.55 -11.28
N THR A 139 16.40 10.82 -12.03
CA THR A 139 16.57 10.62 -13.47
C THR A 139 15.29 11.04 -14.16
N ASP A 140 15.41 11.82 -15.19
CA ASP A 140 14.32 12.22 -16.05
C ASP A 140 14.20 11.22 -17.20
N TYR A 141 13.01 10.69 -17.40
CA TYR A 141 12.72 9.66 -18.39
C TYR A 141 11.98 10.25 -19.58
N VAL A 142 12.33 9.75 -20.77
CA VAL A 142 11.64 10.05 -22.05
C VAL A 142 11.22 8.72 -22.65
N CYS A 143 9.91 8.50 -22.80
CA CYS A 143 9.34 7.27 -23.37
C CYS A 143 8.54 7.55 -24.64
N ASP A 144 8.64 6.64 -25.60
CA ASP A 144 7.85 6.68 -26.82
C ASP A 144 6.39 6.23 -26.60
N THR A 145 5.57 6.24 -27.65
CA THR A 145 4.18 5.81 -27.63
C THR A 145 4.01 4.29 -27.48
N SER A 146 5.09 3.54 -27.39
CA SER A 146 5.12 2.12 -27.04
C SER A 146 5.64 1.85 -25.63
N TYR A 147 5.84 2.92 -24.82
CA TYR A 147 6.37 2.93 -23.46
C TYR A 147 7.81 2.39 -23.35
N ASN A 148 8.58 2.45 -24.47
CA ASN A 148 10.01 2.20 -24.38
C ASN A 148 10.73 3.47 -23.92
N VAL A 149 11.62 3.35 -22.97
CA VAL A 149 12.53 4.44 -22.60
C VAL A 149 13.51 4.68 -23.76
N ILE A 150 13.40 5.84 -24.40
CA ILE A 150 14.23 6.23 -25.56
C ILE A 150 15.35 7.19 -25.20
N ALA A 151 15.25 7.89 -24.07
CA ALA A 151 16.29 8.71 -23.50
C ALA A 151 16.12 8.86 -21.99
N THR A 152 17.20 9.20 -21.32
CA THR A 152 17.21 9.64 -19.91
C THR A 152 18.10 10.87 -19.78
N VAL A 153 17.71 11.78 -18.87
CA VAL A 153 18.49 12.98 -18.56
C VAL A 153 18.85 12.98 -17.09
N GLN A 154 20.05 13.41 -16.79
CA GLN A 154 20.58 13.60 -15.43
C GLN A 154 21.34 14.92 -15.39
N ALA A 155 21.43 15.52 -14.20
CA ALA A 155 22.22 16.74 -14.03
C ALA A 155 23.70 16.50 -14.36
N GLY A 156 24.30 17.47 -15.02
CA GLY A 156 25.73 17.47 -15.34
C GLY A 156 26.58 18.16 -14.28
N ASN A 157 27.86 18.29 -14.54
CA ASN A 157 28.83 19.04 -13.72
C ASN A 157 28.93 18.59 -12.26
N GLY A 158 28.57 17.30 -11.97
CA GLY A 158 28.61 16.75 -10.62
C GLY A 158 27.45 17.16 -9.72
N MET A 159 26.37 17.71 -10.28
CA MET A 159 25.14 18.05 -9.56
C MET A 159 24.12 16.90 -9.61
N ASN A 160 23.06 17.03 -8.84
CA ASN A 160 21.95 16.07 -8.81
C ASN A 160 20.68 16.75 -9.33
N ALA A 161 20.00 16.12 -10.30
CA ALA A 161 18.70 16.60 -10.77
C ALA A 161 17.68 16.60 -9.63
N ASP A 162 16.78 17.56 -9.64
CA ASP A 162 15.69 17.72 -8.70
C ASP A 162 14.34 17.34 -9.34
N GLY A 163 13.36 16.96 -8.53
CA GLY A 163 12.06 16.50 -9.02
C GLY A 163 11.06 17.58 -9.43
N HIS A 164 11.45 18.87 -9.42
CA HIS A 164 10.48 19.96 -9.64
C HIS A 164 10.17 20.23 -11.11
N GLU A 165 11.13 20.16 -12.01
CA GLU A 165 10.88 20.45 -13.43
C GLU A 165 11.79 19.65 -14.36
N PHE A 166 11.18 19.04 -15.38
CA PHE A 166 11.82 18.47 -16.55
C PHE A 166 11.09 18.92 -17.82
N LEU A 167 11.64 19.85 -18.55
CA LEU A 167 11.02 20.43 -19.75
C LEU A 167 11.88 20.19 -20.99
N LEU A 168 11.33 19.47 -21.97
CA LEU A 168 11.94 19.35 -23.30
C LEU A 168 11.69 20.63 -24.10
N THR A 169 12.74 21.12 -24.76
CA THR A 169 12.67 22.32 -25.61
C THR A 169 12.43 21.94 -27.07
N PRO A 170 11.97 22.88 -27.91
CA PRO A 170 11.84 22.65 -29.35
C PRO A 170 13.17 22.34 -30.08
N GLN A 171 14.31 22.46 -29.40
CA GLN A 171 15.64 22.13 -29.90
C GLN A 171 16.12 20.75 -29.45
N ASP A 172 15.22 19.93 -28.90
CA ASP A 172 15.52 18.61 -28.33
C ASP A 172 16.57 18.66 -27.19
N THR A 173 16.63 19.79 -26.46
CA THR A 173 17.34 19.91 -25.20
C THR A 173 16.38 19.79 -24.01
N ALA A 174 16.90 19.60 -22.83
CA ALA A 174 16.13 19.52 -21.59
C ALA A 174 16.50 20.68 -20.65
N LEU A 175 15.50 21.36 -20.11
CA LEU A 175 15.65 22.25 -18.96
C LEU A 175 15.27 21.47 -17.71
N ILE A 176 16.16 21.47 -16.72
CA ILE A 176 15.97 20.82 -15.41
C ILE A 176 16.29 21.77 -14.28
N THR A 177 15.66 21.53 -13.15
CA THR A 177 15.95 22.21 -11.89
C THR A 177 16.90 21.42 -11.02
N ILE A 178 17.68 22.12 -10.20
CA ILE A 178 18.69 21.54 -9.30
C ILE A 178 18.72 22.36 -8.01
N TYR A 179 18.96 21.72 -6.90
CA TYR A 179 19.33 22.36 -5.63
C TYR A 179 20.80 22.14 -5.34
N SER A 180 21.53 23.23 -5.07
CA SER A 180 22.93 23.17 -4.75
C SER A 180 23.22 23.89 -3.42
N ASN A 181 24.23 23.45 -2.69
CA ASN A 181 24.62 24.00 -1.41
C ASN A 181 25.89 24.84 -1.54
N VAL A 182 25.83 26.11 -1.13
CA VAL A 182 26.96 27.04 -1.13
C VAL A 182 27.30 27.44 0.30
N SER A 183 28.54 27.23 0.73
CA SER A 183 29.01 27.72 2.04
C SER A 183 29.04 29.24 2.06
N TYR A 184 28.37 29.87 3.03
CA TYR A 184 28.25 31.30 3.12
C TYR A 184 28.09 31.78 4.56
N ASP A 185 28.69 32.93 4.89
CA ASP A 185 28.52 33.61 6.16
C ASP A 185 27.15 34.30 6.23
N LEU A 186 26.24 33.72 7.00
CA LEU A 186 24.88 34.24 7.22
C LEU A 186 24.77 35.14 8.45
N SER A 187 25.86 35.46 9.14
CA SER A 187 25.82 36.24 10.39
C SER A 187 25.24 37.65 10.24
N SER A 188 25.43 38.26 9.09
CA SER A 188 24.89 39.58 8.77
C SER A 188 23.37 39.65 8.67
N ILE A 189 22.72 38.48 8.51
CA ILE A 189 21.26 38.35 8.40
C ILE A 189 20.68 37.47 9.54
N GLY A 190 21.49 37.27 10.62
CA GLY A 190 21.04 36.56 11.83
C GLY A 190 21.21 35.03 11.78
N GLY A 191 21.91 34.50 10.77
CA GLY A 191 22.23 33.08 10.66
C GLY A 191 23.63 32.74 11.20
N GLN A 192 24.14 31.56 10.80
CA GLN A 192 25.47 31.08 11.22
C GLN A 192 26.60 31.65 10.36
N ALA A 193 27.74 31.97 10.95
CA ALA A 193 28.93 32.46 10.25
C ALA A 193 29.55 31.40 9.30
N ASN A 194 29.35 30.14 9.58
CA ASN A 194 29.69 29.00 8.70
C ASN A 194 28.43 28.34 8.15
N GLY A 195 27.45 29.13 7.75
CA GLY A 195 26.17 28.67 7.25
C GLY A 195 26.27 28.08 5.85
N THR A 196 25.14 27.56 5.39
CA THR A 196 24.97 27.04 4.04
C THR A 196 23.73 27.67 3.42
N VAL A 197 23.91 28.26 2.24
CA VAL A 197 22.82 28.71 1.39
C VAL A 197 22.46 27.57 0.43
N GLN A 198 21.20 27.21 0.37
CA GLN A 198 20.69 26.31 -0.66
C GLN A 198 20.17 27.17 -1.81
N GLU A 199 20.83 27.08 -2.95
CA GLU A 199 20.44 27.82 -4.16
C GLU A 199 19.65 26.95 -5.14
N GLY A 200 18.87 27.62 -5.99
CA GLY A 200 18.24 27.00 -7.16
C GLY A 200 19.15 27.16 -8.38
N VAL A 201 19.34 26.09 -9.13
CA VAL A 201 20.11 26.07 -10.36
C VAL A 201 19.24 25.56 -11.49
N VAL A 202 19.40 26.13 -12.69
CA VAL A 202 18.83 25.63 -13.95
C VAL A 202 19.95 25.11 -14.82
N GLN A 203 19.84 23.87 -15.30
CA GLN A 203 20.68 23.40 -16.39
C GLN A 203 19.85 23.19 -17.64
N GLU A 204 20.42 23.58 -18.80
CA GLU A 204 19.99 23.11 -20.10
C GLU A 204 20.96 22.04 -20.59
N ILE A 205 20.41 20.88 -20.94
CA ILE A 205 21.18 19.69 -21.27
C ILE A 205 20.79 19.20 -22.67
N ASP A 206 21.77 18.93 -23.49
CA ASP A 206 21.58 18.20 -24.75
C ASP A 206 21.21 16.75 -24.44
N VAL A 207 19.98 16.36 -24.75
CA VAL A 207 19.42 15.05 -24.36
C VAL A 207 20.21 13.88 -24.95
N ALA A 208 20.72 14.06 -26.21
CA ALA A 208 21.41 12.98 -26.90
C ALA A 208 22.80 12.70 -26.34
N THR A 209 23.48 13.72 -25.80
CA THR A 209 24.88 13.64 -25.38
C THR A 209 25.11 13.78 -23.89
N GLY A 210 24.08 14.23 -23.14
CA GLY A 210 24.20 14.56 -21.72
C GLY A 210 25.05 15.84 -21.44
N LYS A 211 25.39 16.62 -22.48
CA LYS A 211 26.22 17.79 -22.32
C LYS A 211 25.41 18.96 -21.76
N VAL A 212 25.92 19.61 -20.71
CA VAL A 212 25.38 20.87 -20.21
C VAL A 212 25.69 21.99 -21.19
N LEU A 213 24.66 22.65 -21.67
CA LEU A 213 24.73 23.77 -22.62
C LEU A 213 24.62 25.13 -21.91
N LEU A 214 23.82 25.18 -20.85
CA LEU A 214 23.61 26.33 -19.97
C LEU A 214 23.58 25.85 -18.52
N GLU A 215 24.17 26.64 -17.62
CA GLU A 215 24.05 26.50 -16.18
C GLU A 215 23.85 27.88 -15.57
N TRP A 216 22.72 28.08 -14.92
CA TRP A 216 22.36 29.33 -14.25
C TRP A 216 22.16 29.09 -12.76
N HIS A 217 22.76 29.94 -11.94
CA HIS A 217 22.70 29.88 -10.47
C HIS A 217 21.89 31.05 -9.92
N SER A 218 20.99 30.83 -9.02
CA SER A 218 20.28 31.89 -8.32
C SER A 218 21.23 32.68 -7.40
N PHE A 219 22.19 32.00 -6.76
CA PHE A 219 23.17 32.66 -5.90
C PHE A 219 24.15 33.48 -6.73
N GLY A 220 24.21 34.76 -6.41
CA GLY A 220 24.94 35.73 -7.19
C GLY A 220 24.08 36.60 -8.14
N HIS A 221 22.90 36.11 -8.55
CA HIS A 221 21.93 36.86 -9.34
C HIS A 221 20.76 37.42 -8.50
N VAL A 222 20.37 36.70 -7.44
CA VAL A 222 19.26 37.05 -6.57
C VAL A 222 19.76 37.20 -5.13
N GLY A 223 19.44 38.35 -4.50
CA GLY A 223 19.87 38.65 -3.14
C GLY A 223 19.15 37.83 -2.07
N LEU A 224 19.85 37.46 -1.01
CA LEU A 224 19.24 36.77 0.14
C LEU A 224 18.13 37.61 0.79
N ASP A 225 18.19 38.95 0.64
CA ASP A 225 17.19 39.91 1.12
C ASP A 225 15.87 39.89 0.33
N GLU A 226 15.85 39.24 -0.84
CA GLU A 226 14.64 39.03 -1.64
C GLU A 226 13.73 37.92 -1.04
N SER A 227 14.30 37.03 -0.23
CA SER A 227 13.57 35.90 0.34
C SER A 227 12.58 36.32 1.45
N TYR A 228 11.41 35.71 1.44
CA TYR A 228 10.43 35.72 2.53
C TYR A 228 10.63 34.54 3.51
N ALA A 229 11.46 33.54 3.16
CA ALA A 229 11.78 32.47 4.07
C ALA A 229 12.62 32.98 5.26
N PRO A 230 12.32 32.54 6.49
CA PRO A 230 13.12 32.92 7.65
C PRO A 230 14.51 32.29 7.56
N VAL A 231 15.53 33.06 7.97
CA VAL A 231 16.89 32.54 8.08
C VAL A 231 16.92 31.49 9.21
N PRO A 232 17.31 30.23 8.93
CA PRO A 232 17.28 29.19 9.95
C PRO A 232 18.41 29.36 10.97
N ALA A 233 18.14 29.02 12.23
CA ALA A 233 19.17 29.01 13.27
C ALA A 233 20.22 27.91 13.08
N SER A 234 19.89 26.87 12.31
CA SER A 234 20.76 25.75 11.92
C SER A 234 20.24 25.08 10.65
N GLY A 235 21.10 24.40 9.90
CA GLY A 235 20.77 23.78 8.63
C GLY A 235 20.97 24.71 7.43
N ASN A 236 20.46 24.28 6.28
CA ASN A 236 20.60 25.03 5.03
C ASN A 236 19.54 26.14 4.96
N TYR A 237 19.94 27.31 4.46
CA TYR A 237 19.02 28.39 4.16
C TYR A 237 18.55 28.25 2.70
N ASP A 238 17.42 27.61 2.49
CA ASP A 238 16.71 27.56 1.21
C ASP A 238 16.03 28.90 0.95
N TYR A 239 16.82 29.86 0.44
CA TYR A 239 16.35 31.25 0.28
C TYR A 239 15.55 31.46 -1.00
N PHE A 240 15.79 30.64 -2.02
CA PHE A 240 15.23 30.79 -3.36
C PHE A 240 14.07 29.83 -3.62
N HIS A 241 14.29 28.57 -3.41
CA HIS A 241 13.31 27.48 -3.63
C HIS A 241 12.77 27.51 -5.06
N ILE A 242 13.60 27.12 -6.01
CA ILE A 242 13.19 26.97 -7.41
C ILE A 242 12.17 25.83 -7.52
N ASN A 243 11.07 26.05 -8.25
CA ASN A 243 10.04 25.03 -8.44
C ASN A 243 9.48 24.94 -9.87
N SER A 244 9.84 25.82 -10.76
CA SER A 244 9.62 25.64 -12.19
C SER A 244 10.56 26.48 -13.02
N VAL A 245 10.88 25.97 -14.20
CA VAL A 245 11.50 26.69 -15.31
C VAL A 245 10.70 26.43 -16.58
N SER A 246 10.41 27.50 -17.33
CA SER A 246 9.75 27.40 -18.64
C SER A 246 10.40 28.35 -19.64
N LEU A 247 10.06 28.19 -20.92
CA LEU A 247 10.47 29.13 -21.94
C LEU A 247 9.39 30.20 -22.13
N ASP A 248 9.82 31.45 -22.18
CA ASP A 248 8.99 32.53 -22.70
C ASP A 248 8.94 32.45 -24.24
N THR A 249 8.00 33.17 -24.83
CA THR A 249 7.77 33.19 -26.28
C THR A 249 8.96 33.75 -27.07
N ASP A 250 9.86 34.52 -26.44
CA ASP A 250 11.10 35.00 -27.01
C ASP A 250 12.30 34.05 -26.81
N GLY A 251 12.07 32.89 -26.18
CA GLY A 251 13.08 31.88 -25.93
C GLY A 251 13.92 32.09 -24.67
N ASN A 252 13.67 33.16 -23.90
CA ASN A 252 14.28 33.37 -22.59
C ASN A 252 13.63 32.49 -21.52
N LEU A 253 14.27 32.33 -20.35
CA LEU A 253 13.78 31.52 -19.27
C LEU A 253 12.78 32.30 -18.38
N LEU A 254 11.69 31.65 -17.99
CA LEU A 254 10.85 32.06 -16.86
C LEU A 254 11.12 31.12 -15.70
N ILE A 255 11.62 31.63 -14.59
CA ILE A 255 11.99 30.86 -13.41
C ILE A 255 11.09 31.26 -12.24
N SER A 256 10.34 30.33 -11.68
CA SER A 256 9.55 30.57 -10.48
C SER A 256 10.35 30.22 -9.21
N SER A 257 10.40 31.17 -8.30
CA SER A 257 11.02 31.02 -6.99
C SER A 257 9.97 31.18 -5.90
N ARG A 258 9.72 30.08 -5.19
CA ARG A 258 8.70 29.99 -4.14
C ARG A 258 8.99 30.92 -2.97
N HIS A 259 10.24 30.99 -2.53
CA HIS A 259 10.63 31.73 -1.33
C HIS A 259 10.84 33.23 -1.58
N THR A 260 11.02 33.64 -2.81
CA THR A 260 11.07 35.09 -3.14
C THR A 260 9.73 35.65 -3.61
N TRP A 261 8.71 34.80 -3.81
CA TRP A 261 7.41 35.13 -4.38
C TRP A 261 7.53 35.87 -5.73
N THR A 262 8.47 35.40 -6.55
CA THR A 262 8.86 36.09 -7.78
C THR A 262 8.92 35.10 -8.94
N VAL A 263 8.48 35.57 -10.10
CA VAL A 263 8.84 34.98 -11.39
C VAL A 263 9.94 35.86 -12.00
N TYR A 264 11.08 35.26 -12.30
CA TYR A 264 12.23 35.89 -12.94
C TYR A 264 12.23 35.58 -14.43
N LYS A 265 12.34 36.60 -15.29
CA LYS A 265 12.73 36.41 -16.68
C LYS A 265 14.23 36.52 -16.77
N VAL A 266 14.91 35.52 -17.30
CA VAL A 266 16.35 35.40 -17.37
C VAL A 266 16.77 35.25 -18.84
N ASN A 267 17.71 36.01 -19.25
CA ASN A 267 18.30 35.92 -20.58
C ASN A 267 19.03 34.57 -20.72
N ARG A 268 18.54 33.70 -21.61
CA ARG A 268 19.05 32.34 -21.79
C ARG A 268 20.51 32.29 -22.28
N THR A 269 21.01 33.37 -22.86
CA THR A 269 22.39 33.46 -23.40
C THR A 269 23.36 34.03 -22.38
N THR A 270 22.97 35.12 -21.66
CA THR A 270 23.87 35.86 -20.76
C THR A 270 23.72 35.48 -19.31
N GLY A 271 22.56 34.88 -18.92
CA GLY A 271 22.22 34.61 -17.53
C GLY A 271 21.71 35.82 -16.75
N ASP A 272 21.67 37.02 -17.36
CA ASP A 272 21.19 38.23 -16.70
C ASP A 272 19.69 38.19 -16.46
N ILE A 273 19.25 38.68 -15.30
CA ILE A 273 17.81 38.86 -15.01
C ILE A 273 17.34 40.06 -15.88
N ILE A 274 16.37 39.80 -16.76
CA ILE A 274 15.72 40.81 -17.59
C ILE A 274 14.73 41.62 -16.77
N TRP A 275 13.90 40.93 -16.01
CA TRP A 275 12.95 41.52 -15.05
C TRP A 275 12.51 40.52 -13.96
N ARG A 276 11.93 41.12 -12.90
CA ARG A 276 11.32 40.43 -11.75
C ARG A 276 9.86 40.78 -11.68
N LEU A 277 8.98 39.78 -11.68
CA LEU A 277 7.54 39.97 -11.49
C LEU A 277 7.15 39.44 -10.11
N GLY A 278 6.65 40.30 -9.25
CA GLY A 278 6.30 39.97 -7.85
C GLY A 278 7.47 40.08 -6.87
N GLY A 279 7.27 39.63 -5.63
CA GLY A 279 8.27 39.67 -4.59
C GLY A 279 8.63 41.04 -4.05
N LYS A 280 9.72 41.07 -3.25
CA LYS A 280 10.20 42.32 -2.59
C LYS A 280 10.82 43.31 -3.55
N LYS A 281 11.33 42.85 -4.70
CA LYS A 281 12.06 43.66 -5.69
C LYS A 281 11.41 43.59 -7.06
N SER A 282 10.06 43.57 -7.12
CA SER A 282 9.33 43.60 -8.38
C SER A 282 9.73 44.83 -9.21
N ASP A 283 10.05 44.58 -10.49
CA ASP A 283 10.25 45.67 -11.45
C ASP A 283 8.93 46.25 -11.94
N PHE A 284 7.81 45.53 -11.74
CA PHE A 284 6.48 45.90 -12.17
C PHE A 284 5.67 46.57 -11.04
N ALA A 285 4.93 47.61 -11.39
CA ALA A 285 3.84 48.09 -10.56
C ALA A 285 2.69 47.07 -10.59
N LEU A 286 2.42 46.46 -9.44
CA LEU A 286 1.46 45.36 -9.32
C LEU A 286 0.04 45.89 -9.10
N GLY A 287 -0.89 45.50 -9.95
CA GLY A 287 -2.30 45.84 -9.86
C GLY A 287 -3.03 45.13 -8.70
N PRO A 288 -4.34 45.46 -8.50
CA PRO A 288 -5.12 44.83 -7.45
C PRO A 288 -5.15 43.31 -7.55
N GLY A 289 -5.05 42.64 -6.39
CA GLY A 289 -5.01 41.17 -6.30
C GLY A 289 -3.64 40.54 -6.50
N LEU A 290 -2.63 41.29 -6.92
CA LEU A 290 -1.23 40.95 -6.81
C LEU A 290 -0.67 41.60 -5.53
N PRO A 291 0.37 41.06 -4.86
CA PRO A 291 1.25 39.96 -5.22
C PRO A 291 0.62 38.57 -5.06
N PHE A 292 1.22 37.61 -5.71
CA PHE A 292 1.06 36.18 -5.45
C PHE A 292 2.11 35.70 -4.45
N ALA A 293 1.88 34.55 -3.81
CA ALA A 293 2.77 34.05 -2.76
C ALA A 293 2.96 32.54 -2.79
N TRP A 294 4.18 32.10 -2.55
CA TRP A 294 4.54 30.67 -2.46
C TRP A 294 4.23 29.88 -3.75
N GLN A 295 4.13 30.56 -4.86
CA GLN A 295 3.60 30.10 -6.14
C GLN A 295 4.44 28.97 -6.76
N HIS A 296 3.79 28.23 -7.66
CA HIS A 296 4.36 27.17 -8.49
C HIS A 296 3.97 27.37 -9.97
N ASN A 297 4.59 26.63 -10.87
CA ASN A 297 4.20 26.46 -12.27
C ASN A 297 3.91 27.78 -13.01
N ALA A 298 4.94 28.64 -13.14
CA ALA A 298 4.85 29.85 -13.96
C ALA A 298 5.15 29.53 -15.43
N VAL A 299 4.18 29.73 -16.31
CA VAL A 299 4.23 29.38 -17.73
C VAL A 299 3.73 30.51 -18.60
N ALA A 300 4.48 30.88 -19.66
CA ALA A 300 4.03 31.83 -20.65
C ALA A 300 2.81 31.32 -21.43
N VAL A 301 1.75 32.10 -21.46
CA VAL A 301 0.55 31.83 -22.28
C VAL A 301 0.69 32.50 -23.64
N ASP A 302 1.17 33.70 -23.62
CA ASP A 302 1.57 34.50 -24.79
C ASP A 302 2.69 35.49 -24.41
N SER A 303 3.10 36.37 -25.31
CA SER A 303 4.23 37.29 -25.09
C SER A 303 3.98 38.34 -23.99
N THR A 304 2.80 38.39 -23.42
CA THR A 304 2.41 39.41 -22.42
C THR A 304 1.65 38.80 -21.22
N THR A 305 1.42 37.49 -21.21
CA THR A 305 0.61 36.84 -20.20
C THR A 305 1.29 35.60 -19.65
N ILE A 306 1.43 35.51 -18.33
CA ILE A 306 1.97 34.37 -17.61
C ILE A 306 0.85 33.75 -16.79
N ARG A 307 0.69 32.44 -16.85
CA ARG A 307 -0.17 31.68 -15.96
C ARG A 307 0.66 31.19 -14.78
N ILE A 308 0.12 31.32 -13.57
CA ILE A 308 0.80 30.96 -12.31
C ILE A 308 -0.19 30.20 -11.43
N PHE A 309 0.26 29.11 -10.81
CA PHE A 309 -0.44 28.51 -9.68
C PHE A 309 -0.01 29.23 -8.40
N ASP A 310 -0.91 30.02 -7.85
CA ASP A 310 -0.69 30.87 -6.69
C ASP A 310 -1.17 30.13 -5.44
N ASN A 311 -0.23 29.58 -4.68
CA ASN A 311 -0.53 28.77 -3.48
C ASN A 311 -1.11 29.62 -2.34
N GLU A 312 -0.71 30.89 -2.22
CA GLU A 312 -1.14 31.85 -1.18
C GLU A 312 -0.87 31.42 0.27
N SER A 313 -0.25 30.26 0.47
CA SER A 313 0.02 29.72 1.80
C SER A 313 1.24 28.81 1.82
N ASN A 314 1.93 28.78 2.95
CA ASN A 314 2.92 27.75 3.32
C ASN A 314 2.58 27.12 4.68
N GLY A 315 1.30 27.17 5.04
CA GLY A 315 0.80 26.90 6.41
C GLY A 315 0.39 28.16 7.15
N THR A 316 0.87 29.35 6.67
CA THR A 316 0.34 30.65 7.09
C THR A 316 -0.20 31.33 5.83
N ALA A 317 -1.49 31.49 5.77
CA ALA A 317 -2.17 32.01 4.58
C ALA A 317 -1.89 33.51 4.39
N VAL A 318 -1.59 33.90 3.16
CA VAL A 318 -1.56 35.30 2.70
C VAL A 318 -2.95 35.67 2.19
N LEU A 319 -3.55 34.80 1.37
CA LEU A 319 -4.98 34.80 1.02
C LEU A 319 -5.65 33.49 1.46
N PRO A 320 -6.97 33.44 1.56
CA PRO A 320 -7.67 32.29 2.16
C PRO A 320 -7.70 31.02 1.30
N ALA A 321 -7.40 31.10 0.01
CA ALA A 321 -7.45 29.96 -0.90
C ALA A 321 -6.45 30.06 -2.02
N SER A 322 -5.90 28.94 -2.44
CA SER A 322 -5.04 28.82 -3.62
C SER A 322 -5.84 29.04 -4.90
N ARG A 323 -5.14 29.48 -5.96
CA ARG A 323 -5.78 29.85 -7.23
C ARG A 323 -4.83 29.70 -8.41
N VAL A 324 -5.39 29.55 -9.61
CA VAL A 324 -4.67 29.74 -10.87
C VAL A 324 -4.95 31.16 -11.37
N ILE A 325 -3.92 31.94 -11.63
CA ILE A 325 -4.03 33.32 -12.13
C ILE A 325 -3.35 33.49 -13.48
N TRP A 326 -3.92 34.37 -14.33
CA TRP A 326 -3.30 34.88 -15.55
C TRP A 326 -2.90 36.32 -15.30
N VAL A 327 -1.60 36.53 -15.30
CA VAL A 327 -0.99 37.84 -15.06
C VAL A 327 -0.56 38.44 -16.39
N LYS A 328 -1.25 39.46 -16.82
CA LYS A 328 -0.83 40.26 -17.98
C LYS A 328 0.18 41.30 -17.54
N HIS A 329 1.32 41.34 -18.20
CA HIS A 329 2.38 42.33 -17.97
C HIS A 329 2.63 43.19 -19.21
N ASP A 330 3.10 44.42 -18.99
CA ASP A 330 3.55 45.35 -20.00
C ASP A 330 4.98 45.74 -19.67
N ASP A 331 5.94 45.18 -20.43
CA ASP A 331 7.38 45.39 -20.21
C ASP A 331 7.84 46.83 -20.50
N ALA A 332 7.09 47.59 -21.31
CA ALA A 332 7.40 48.99 -21.60
C ALA A 332 6.91 49.94 -20.49
N ALA A 333 5.71 49.66 -19.96
CA ALA A 333 5.11 50.45 -18.89
C ALA A 333 5.52 49.94 -17.49
N MET A 334 6.12 48.76 -17.39
CA MET A 334 6.45 48.06 -16.14
C MET A 334 5.22 47.95 -15.21
N THR A 335 4.10 47.48 -15.76
CA THR A 335 2.87 47.23 -15.02
C THR A 335 2.37 45.79 -15.19
N ALA A 336 1.77 45.24 -14.17
CA ALA A 336 1.18 43.92 -14.22
C ALA A 336 -0.20 43.87 -13.55
N SER A 337 -1.11 43.07 -14.09
CA SER A 337 -2.48 42.93 -13.57
C SER A 337 -3.02 41.51 -13.81
N ILE A 338 -3.90 41.05 -12.92
CA ILE A 338 -4.62 39.78 -13.11
C ILE A 338 -5.74 40.01 -14.13
N THR A 339 -5.78 39.16 -15.15
CA THR A 339 -6.85 39.16 -16.18
C THR A 339 -7.85 38.03 -15.97
N ARG A 340 -7.46 36.94 -15.34
CA ARG A 340 -8.32 35.81 -14.99
C ARG A 340 -7.82 35.15 -13.70
N SER A 341 -8.76 34.65 -12.89
CA SER A 341 -8.45 33.87 -11.69
C SER A 341 -9.45 32.73 -11.55
N ILE A 342 -8.96 31.55 -11.21
CA ILE A 342 -9.78 30.38 -10.92
C ILE A 342 -9.45 29.90 -9.51
N GLN A 343 -10.49 29.70 -8.71
CA GLN A 343 -10.41 29.10 -7.37
C GLN A 343 -11.38 27.92 -7.31
N HIS A 344 -11.01 26.91 -6.51
CA HIS A 344 -11.96 25.82 -6.24
C HIS A 344 -13.13 26.33 -5.38
N PRO A 345 -14.38 25.88 -5.66
CA PRO A 345 -15.54 26.31 -4.87
C PRO A 345 -15.43 25.98 -3.37
N ASP A 346 -14.75 24.93 -3.02
CA ASP A 346 -14.50 24.53 -1.62
C ASP A 346 -13.42 25.37 -0.91
N GLY A 347 -12.81 26.36 -1.59
CA GLY A 347 -11.78 27.21 -0.99
C GLY A 347 -10.51 26.45 -0.63
N LEU A 348 -10.01 25.59 -1.52
CA LEU A 348 -8.82 24.77 -1.27
C LEU A 348 -7.58 25.63 -1.00
N SER A 349 -6.74 25.22 -0.04
CA SER A 349 -5.46 25.84 0.28
C SER A 349 -4.34 24.81 0.16
N ALA A 350 -3.66 24.79 -0.98
CA ALA A 350 -2.52 23.92 -1.27
C ALA A 350 -1.23 24.59 -0.76
N LEU A 351 -0.64 24.05 0.30
CA LEU A 351 0.53 24.62 0.96
C LEU A 351 1.81 24.55 0.11
N ALA A 352 1.84 23.65 -0.86
CA ALA A 352 2.95 23.40 -1.77
C ALA A 352 2.45 22.69 -3.03
N GLU A 353 3.33 22.62 -4.05
CA GLU A 353 3.04 21.92 -5.29
C GLU A 353 1.88 22.56 -6.07
N GLY A 354 1.41 21.90 -7.10
CA GLY A 354 0.25 22.32 -7.87
C GLY A 354 0.59 23.02 -9.18
N ASP A 355 -0.36 22.95 -10.10
CA ASP A 355 -0.25 23.51 -11.43
C ASP A 355 -1.60 23.92 -12.00
N GLY A 356 -1.56 24.61 -13.10
CA GLY A 356 -2.73 24.87 -13.94
C GLY A 356 -2.36 24.70 -15.40
N GLN A 357 -3.20 24.01 -16.16
CA GLN A 357 -3.03 23.76 -17.59
C GLN A 357 -4.16 24.41 -18.37
N SER A 358 -3.86 25.22 -19.40
CA SER A 358 -4.85 25.71 -20.37
C SER A 358 -5.08 24.63 -21.42
N LEU A 359 -6.32 24.21 -21.63
CA LEU A 359 -6.71 23.21 -22.62
C LEU A 359 -7.17 23.84 -23.93
N ALA A 360 -7.09 23.09 -25.04
CA ALA A 360 -7.38 23.59 -26.39
C ALA A 360 -8.83 24.06 -26.57
N ASN A 361 -9.78 23.53 -25.80
CA ASN A 361 -11.18 23.94 -25.82
C ASN A 361 -11.48 25.19 -24.95
N GLY A 362 -10.44 25.76 -24.30
CA GLY A 362 -10.54 26.93 -23.42
C GLY A 362 -10.72 26.57 -21.93
N ASP A 363 -10.92 25.30 -21.59
CA ASP A 363 -10.98 24.83 -20.21
C ASP A 363 -9.62 24.99 -19.51
N THR A 364 -9.66 24.88 -18.19
CA THR A 364 -8.46 24.87 -17.36
C THR A 364 -8.46 23.61 -16.51
N PHE A 365 -7.41 22.79 -16.63
CA PHE A 365 -7.16 21.66 -15.75
C PHE A 365 -6.21 22.10 -14.63
N VAL A 366 -6.51 21.73 -13.40
CA VAL A 366 -5.79 22.21 -12.20
C VAL A 366 -5.42 21.02 -11.33
N GLY A 367 -4.14 20.84 -11.07
CA GLY A 367 -3.62 19.97 -10.01
C GLY A 367 -3.46 20.77 -8.72
N TRP A 368 -4.07 20.32 -7.62
CA TRP A 368 -4.03 21.00 -6.31
C TRP A 368 -2.88 20.48 -5.42
N GLY A 369 -1.84 19.95 -6.03
CA GLY A 369 -0.57 19.56 -5.41
C GLY A 369 -0.74 18.66 -4.19
N ILE A 370 -0.20 19.11 -3.06
CA ILE A 370 -0.17 18.37 -1.79
C ILE A 370 -1.55 17.88 -1.30
N LEU A 371 -2.63 18.38 -1.87
CA LEU A 371 -4.00 17.93 -1.54
C LEU A 371 -4.40 16.65 -2.28
N GLY A 372 -3.60 16.19 -3.27
CA GLY A 372 -3.92 15.02 -4.07
C GLY A 372 -5.27 15.13 -4.78
N ARG A 373 -5.67 16.35 -5.17
CA ARG A 373 -6.93 16.65 -5.84
C ARG A 373 -6.65 17.29 -7.20
N PHE A 374 -7.48 17.02 -8.17
CA PHE A 374 -7.38 17.60 -9.52
C PHE A 374 -8.76 17.86 -10.11
N SER A 375 -8.85 18.98 -10.84
CA SER A 375 -10.16 19.51 -11.25
C SER A 375 -10.08 20.12 -12.64
N GLU A 376 -11.22 20.18 -13.35
CA GLU A 376 -11.35 20.90 -14.63
C GLU A 376 -12.44 21.95 -14.53
N PHE A 377 -12.12 23.12 -15.06
CA PHE A 377 -13.01 24.28 -15.08
C PHE A 377 -13.30 24.71 -16.52
N ASP A 378 -14.53 25.03 -16.82
CA ASP A 378 -14.93 25.55 -18.13
C ASP A 378 -14.30 26.94 -18.40
N PRO A 379 -14.43 27.50 -19.61
CA PRO A 379 -13.89 28.83 -19.92
C PRO A 379 -14.44 29.96 -19.04
N ASN A 380 -15.63 29.78 -18.44
CA ASN A 380 -16.25 30.75 -17.53
C ASN A 380 -15.80 30.54 -16.07
N GLY A 381 -15.01 29.52 -15.77
CA GLY A 381 -14.55 29.20 -14.42
C GLY A 381 -15.51 28.33 -13.61
N ALA A 382 -16.50 27.69 -14.23
CA ALA A 382 -17.37 26.73 -13.56
C ALA A 382 -16.67 25.36 -13.44
N LEU A 383 -16.72 24.73 -12.26
CA LEU A 383 -16.19 23.41 -12.01
C LEU A 383 -17.00 22.37 -12.79
N ILE A 384 -16.37 21.60 -13.68
CA ILE A 384 -17.02 20.59 -14.53
C ILE A 384 -16.50 19.19 -14.28
N PHE A 385 -15.32 19.04 -13.66
CA PHE A 385 -14.77 17.76 -13.23
C PHE A 385 -13.98 17.98 -11.94
N ASP A 386 -14.07 17.01 -11.02
CA ASP A 386 -13.37 17.05 -9.76
C ASP A 386 -13.12 15.64 -9.23
N ALA A 387 -11.86 15.36 -8.89
CA ALA A 387 -11.43 14.04 -8.43
C ALA A 387 -10.29 14.15 -7.42
N SER A 388 -10.07 13.08 -6.67
CA SER A 388 -9.03 13.02 -5.65
C SER A 388 -8.40 11.64 -5.52
N LEU A 389 -7.15 11.62 -5.16
CA LEU A 389 -6.41 10.49 -4.63
C LEU A 389 -6.90 10.12 -3.22
N PRO A 390 -6.54 8.95 -2.68
CA PRO A 390 -6.84 8.60 -1.29
C PRO A 390 -6.27 9.61 -0.29
N SER A 391 -6.90 9.71 0.86
CA SER A 391 -6.48 10.67 1.91
C SER A 391 -4.99 10.51 2.27
N GLY A 392 -4.28 11.62 2.28
CA GLY A 392 -2.84 11.69 2.59
C GLY A 392 -1.91 11.47 1.40
N TYR A 393 -2.43 11.04 0.24
CA TYR A 393 -1.67 11.09 -1.00
C TYR A 393 -1.58 12.53 -1.50
N ASN A 394 -0.47 12.85 -2.16
CA ASN A 394 -0.30 14.06 -2.96
C ASN A 394 0.02 13.71 -4.42
N ASP A 395 -0.05 14.70 -5.27
CA ASP A 395 0.37 14.64 -6.66
C ASP A 395 1.04 15.98 -7.02
N TYR A 396 2.32 15.93 -7.41
CA TYR A 396 3.07 17.15 -7.63
C TYR A 396 2.39 18.08 -8.65
N ARG A 397 1.97 17.51 -9.81
CA ARG A 397 1.20 18.18 -10.86
C ARG A 397 0.28 17.19 -11.56
N ALA A 398 -0.88 17.65 -11.96
CA ALA A 398 -1.87 16.88 -12.71
C ALA A 398 -2.16 17.49 -14.06
N TYR A 399 -2.17 16.70 -15.10
CA TYR A 399 -2.38 17.17 -16.48
C TYR A 399 -3.46 16.41 -17.21
N ARG A 400 -4.01 17.01 -18.26
CA ARG A 400 -4.86 16.36 -19.25
C ARG A 400 -4.30 16.53 -20.64
N PHE A 401 -3.95 15.43 -21.29
CA PHE A 401 -3.40 15.44 -22.66
C PHE A 401 -4.09 14.41 -23.55
N PRO A 402 -4.21 14.67 -24.87
CA PRO A 402 -4.44 13.60 -25.82
C PRO A 402 -3.20 12.68 -25.82
N TRP A 403 -3.45 11.39 -25.72
CA TRP A 403 -2.39 10.38 -25.77
C TRP A 403 -2.92 9.12 -26.47
N VAL A 404 -2.20 8.70 -27.49
CA VAL A 404 -2.47 7.46 -28.23
C VAL A 404 -1.22 6.61 -28.19
N ALA A 405 -1.34 5.42 -27.63
CA ALA A 405 -0.21 4.54 -27.38
C ALA A 405 -0.61 3.07 -27.55
N THR A 406 0.35 2.29 -28.05
CA THR A 406 0.27 0.84 -28.13
C THR A 406 1.54 0.27 -27.50
N PRO A 407 1.44 -0.44 -26.37
CA PRO A 407 2.60 -1.03 -25.71
C PRO A 407 3.39 -1.95 -26.63
N SER A 408 4.71 -1.96 -26.49
CA SER A 408 5.59 -2.90 -27.21
C SER A 408 5.37 -4.37 -26.80
N SER A 409 4.84 -4.58 -25.58
CA SER A 409 4.43 -5.91 -25.10
C SER A 409 3.05 -6.31 -25.66
N SER A 410 2.83 -7.60 -25.85
CA SER A 410 1.49 -8.14 -26.13
C SER A 410 0.60 -8.06 -24.88
N PRO A 411 -0.74 -8.03 -25.05
CA PRO A 411 -1.65 -8.19 -23.92
C PRO A 411 -1.46 -9.54 -23.24
N THR A 412 -1.88 -9.64 -21.99
CA THR A 412 -1.91 -10.88 -21.22
C THR A 412 -3.35 -11.26 -20.88
N ALA A 413 -3.60 -12.55 -20.75
CA ALA A 413 -4.87 -13.09 -20.29
C ALA A 413 -4.65 -13.99 -19.09
N THR A 414 -5.58 -13.96 -18.15
CA THR A 414 -5.75 -15.01 -17.15
C THR A 414 -7.19 -15.50 -17.17
N ALA A 415 -7.40 -16.76 -16.84
CA ALA A 415 -8.74 -17.34 -16.86
C ALA A 415 -8.94 -18.27 -15.67
N LEU A 416 -10.14 -18.20 -15.13
CA LEU A 416 -10.63 -19.00 -14.06
C LEU A 416 -11.87 -19.76 -14.50
N ILE A 417 -11.84 -21.08 -14.46
CA ILE A 417 -13.02 -21.91 -14.68
C ILE A 417 -13.86 -21.90 -13.38
N ASN A 418 -15.06 -21.38 -13.46
CA ASN A 418 -15.99 -21.33 -12.34
C ASN A 418 -16.70 -22.67 -12.15
N GLY A 419 -17.09 -22.99 -10.91
CA GLY A 419 -17.78 -24.24 -10.58
C GLY A 419 -19.18 -24.40 -11.21
N ASP A 420 -19.73 -23.33 -11.79
CA ASP A 420 -21.02 -23.31 -12.50
C ASP A 420 -20.90 -23.53 -14.03
N GLY A 421 -19.70 -23.81 -14.52
CA GLY A 421 -19.43 -24.04 -15.94
C GLY A 421 -19.22 -22.77 -16.75
N THR A 422 -19.08 -21.61 -16.11
CA THR A 422 -18.66 -20.38 -16.76
C THR A 422 -17.14 -20.20 -16.63
N THR A 423 -16.58 -19.22 -17.37
CA THR A 423 -15.17 -18.84 -17.25
C THR A 423 -15.07 -17.35 -16.98
N THR A 424 -14.39 -16.99 -15.89
CA THR A 424 -13.97 -15.60 -15.66
C THR A 424 -12.66 -15.36 -16.40
N VAL A 425 -12.63 -14.34 -17.26
CA VAL A 425 -11.45 -13.98 -18.06
C VAL A 425 -11.04 -12.57 -17.71
N HIS A 426 -9.75 -12.37 -17.46
CA HIS A 426 -9.12 -11.07 -17.32
C HIS A 426 -8.25 -10.80 -18.55
N ALA A 427 -8.34 -9.61 -19.10
CA ALA A 427 -7.48 -9.09 -20.16
C ALA A 427 -6.73 -7.87 -19.62
N ILE A 428 -5.40 -7.91 -19.65
CA ILE A 428 -4.52 -6.86 -19.16
C ILE A 428 -3.60 -6.42 -20.28
N TRP A 429 -3.59 -5.10 -20.56
CA TRP A 429 -2.62 -4.51 -21.48
C TRP A 429 -2.30 -3.09 -21.04
N ASN A 430 -1.24 -2.99 -20.25
CA ASN A 430 -0.83 -1.77 -19.59
C ASN A 430 -0.42 -0.70 -20.61
N GLY A 431 -1.27 0.31 -20.79
CA GLY A 431 -1.02 1.46 -21.68
C GLY A 431 -1.68 1.40 -23.05
N ALA A 432 -2.45 0.36 -23.39
CA ALA A 432 -3.17 0.30 -24.66
C ALA A 432 -4.39 1.23 -24.66
N THR A 433 -4.27 2.39 -25.31
CA THR A 433 -5.28 3.45 -25.27
C THR A 433 -6.41 3.29 -26.29
N GLU A 434 -6.22 2.48 -27.35
CA GLU A 434 -7.19 2.36 -28.45
C GLU A 434 -8.07 1.10 -28.37
N VAL A 435 -7.87 0.25 -27.34
CA VAL A 435 -8.71 -0.93 -27.16
C VAL A 435 -10.12 -0.48 -26.77
N ALA A 436 -11.10 -0.81 -27.62
CA ALA A 436 -12.52 -0.55 -27.32
C ALA A 436 -13.20 -1.80 -26.78
N THR A 437 -12.80 -2.98 -27.25
CA THR A 437 -13.41 -4.27 -26.92
C THR A 437 -12.35 -5.35 -26.89
N TRP A 438 -12.51 -6.28 -25.97
CA TRP A 438 -11.77 -7.53 -25.92
C TRP A 438 -12.63 -8.65 -26.50
N ASN A 439 -12.18 -9.33 -27.57
CA ASN A 439 -12.76 -10.58 -27.99
C ASN A 439 -12.08 -11.71 -27.21
N ILE A 440 -12.89 -12.63 -26.70
CA ILE A 440 -12.46 -13.76 -25.88
C ILE A 440 -12.59 -15.03 -26.72
N LEU A 441 -11.50 -15.75 -26.88
CA LEU A 441 -11.43 -17.06 -27.50
C LEU A 441 -11.13 -18.10 -26.43
N GLY A 442 -11.73 -19.28 -26.53
CA GLY A 442 -11.43 -20.38 -25.63
C GLY A 442 -11.59 -21.74 -26.31
N GLY A 443 -10.97 -22.76 -25.76
CA GLY A 443 -10.99 -24.11 -26.31
C GLY A 443 -10.39 -25.15 -25.38
N ALA A 444 -10.47 -26.40 -25.82
CA ALA A 444 -9.89 -27.54 -25.12
C ALA A 444 -8.36 -27.62 -25.26
N SER A 445 -7.78 -26.99 -26.29
CA SER A 445 -6.33 -26.92 -26.49
C SER A 445 -5.95 -25.53 -27.02
N ALA A 446 -4.67 -25.17 -26.85
CA ALA A 446 -4.12 -23.88 -27.29
C ALA A 446 -4.26 -23.62 -28.80
N ASP A 447 -4.31 -24.70 -29.60
CA ASP A 447 -4.36 -24.64 -31.05
C ASP A 447 -5.80 -24.71 -31.63
N SER A 448 -6.82 -24.83 -30.79
CA SER A 448 -8.22 -24.99 -31.21
C SER A 448 -9.15 -24.05 -30.43
N LEU A 449 -8.86 -22.76 -30.49
CA LEU A 449 -9.66 -21.74 -29.83
C LEU A 449 -10.81 -21.29 -30.74
N VAL A 450 -11.98 -21.11 -30.14
CA VAL A 450 -13.19 -20.58 -30.78
C VAL A 450 -13.73 -19.39 -30.01
N PRO A 451 -14.50 -18.48 -30.62
CA PRO A 451 -15.09 -17.35 -29.91
C PRO A 451 -15.97 -17.83 -28.74
N MET A 452 -15.75 -17.28 -27.55
CA MET A 452 -16.57 -17.49 -26.35
C MET A 452 -17.40 -16.28 -25.97
N GLY A 453 -16.98 -15.08 -26.37
CA GLY A 453 -17.64 -13.84 -26.03
C GLY A 453 -16.78 -12.63 -26.31
N SER A 454 -17.24 -11.49 -25.81
CA SER A 454 -16.50 -10.24 -25.83
C SER A 454 -16.87 -9.41 -24.61
N MET A 455 -15.99 -8.49 -24.25
CA MET A 455 -16.21 -7.53 -23.16
C MET A 455 -15.73 -6.14 -23.59
N PRO A 456 -16.47 -5.06 -23.30
CA PRO A 456 -15.98 -3.70 -23.53
C PRO A 456 -14.76 -3.46 -22.65
N TRP A 457 -13.83 -2.65 -23.14
CA TRP A 457 -12.69 -2.22 -22.32
C TRP A 457 -13.16 -1.47 -21.07
N ASN A 458 -12.58 -1.79 -19.93
CA ASN A 458 -12.95 -1.21 -18.64
C ASN A 458 -11.73 -0.98 -17.73
N GLY A 459 -10.68 -0.37 -18.29
CA GLY A 459 -9.44 -0.09 -17.60
C GLY A 459 -8.34 -1.11 -17.86
N LEU A 460 -7.22 -0.91 -17.20
CA LEU A 460 -5.98 -1.69 -17.33
C LEU A 460 -6.20 -3.21 -17.19
N ASP A 461 -7.01 -3.62 -16.23
CA ASP A 461 -7.47 -4.99 -16.03
C ASP A 461 -8.98 -5.05 -16.31
N THR A 462 -9.34 -5.51 -17.49
CA THR A 462 -10.73 -5.71 -17.86
C THR A 462 -11.12 -7.16 -17.65
N SER A 463 -12.20 -7.41 -16.91
CA SER A 463 -12.69 -8.78 -16.65
C SER A 463 -14.14 -8.97 -17.01
N ALA A 464 -14.49 -10.19 -17.41
CA ALA A 464 -15.87 -10.63 -17.61
C ALA A 464 -16.02 -12.14 -17.35
N VAL A 465 -17.25 -12.53 -17.02
CA VAL A 465 -17.67 -13.93 -16.97
C VAL A 465 -18.31 -14.29 -18.30
N VAL A 466 -17.74 -15.26 -18.99
CA VAL A 466 -18.26 -15.80 -20.26
C VAL A 466 -18.86 -17.19 -20.06
N GLN A 467 -19.86 -17.55 -20.91
CA GLN A 467 -20.49 -18.86 -20.86
C GLN A 467 -19.57 -19.95 -21.42
N GLY A 468 -19.59 -21.11 -20.80
CA GLY A 468 -18.76 -22.25 -21.14
C GLY A 468 -17.43 -22.31 -20.39
N SER A 469 -16.91 -23.52 -20.22
CA SER A 469 -15.59 -23.75 -19.63
C SER A 469 -14.57 -23.99 -20.74
N ALA A 470 -13.40 -23.38 -20.64
CA ALA A 470 -12.31 -23.55 -21.60
C ALA A 470 -11.01 -23.87 -20.86
N ASN A 471 -10.27 -24.88 -21.33
CA ASN A 471 -8.95 -25.20 -20.76
C ASN A 471 -7.88 -24.20 -21.19
N TYR A 472 -8.09 -23.49 -22.28
CA TYR A 472 -7.21 -22.45 -22.80
C TYR A 472 -8.04 -21.25 -23.21
N VAL A 473 -7.55 -20.06 -22.91
CA VAL A 473 -8.15 -18.78 -23.31
C VAL A 473 -7.12 -17.91 -24.01
N GLN A 474 -7.62 -17.04 -24.87
CA GLN A 474 -6.85 -15.98 -25.52
C GLN A 474 -7.73 -14.76 -25.63
N VAL A 475 -7.15 -13.57 -25.44
CA VAL A 475 -7.86 -12.31 -25.63
C VAL A 475 -7.27 -11.55 -26.80
N VAL A 476 -8.15 -10.91 -27.58
CA VAL A 476 -7.81 -10.08 -28.72
C VAL A 476 -8.36 -8.70 -28.49
N GLY A 477 -7.48 -7.72 -28.32
CA GLY A 477 -7.84 -6.31 -28.24
C GLY A 477 -8.20 -5.76 -29.60
N VAL A 478 -9.39 -5.18 -29.73
CA VAL A 478 -9.87 -4.56 -30.98
C VAL A 478 -10.23 -3.10 -30.75
N SER A 479 -9.95 -2.27 -31.74
CA SER A 479 -10.30 -0.85 -31.75
C SER A 479 -11.80 -0.62 -31.95
N ALA A 480 -12.24 0.62 -31.79
CA ALA A 480 -13.61 1.03 -32.10
C ALA A 480 -14.01 0.78 -33.58
N SER A 481 -13.05 0.73 -34.51
CA SER A 481 -13.30 0.38 -35.90
C SER A 481 -13.32 -1.14 -36.14
N GLY A 482 -13.05 -1.96 -35.12
CA GLY A 482 -12.98 -3.43 -35.24
C GLY A 482 -11.61 -3.96 -35.70
N ALA A 483 -10.58 -3.09 -35.81
CA ALA A 483 -9.24 -3.53 -36.15
C ALA A 483 -8.57 -4.22 -34.97
N THR A 484 -7.88 -5.33 -35.19
CA THR A 484 -7.07 -6.01 -34.17
C THR A 484 -5.85 -5.15 -33.85
N LEU A 485 -5.67 -4.85 -32.57
CA LEU A 485 -4.56 -4.08 -32.03
C LEU A 485 -3.47 -4.99 -31.45
N GLY A 486 -3.87 -6.04 -30.76
CA GLY A 486 -2.96 -7.01 -30.14
C GLY A 486 -3.69 -8.28 -29.72
N THR A 487 -2.91 -9.35 -29.60
CA THR A 487 -3.42 -10.68 -29.24
C THR A 487 -2.52 -11.25 -28.15
N SER A 488 -3.11 -11.76 -27.07
CA SER A 488 -2.35 -12.44 -26.02
C SER A 488 -1.81 -13.78 -26.51
N ALA A 489 -0.81 -14.32 -25.82
CA ALA A 489 -0.58 -15.75 -25.88
C ALA A 489 -1.85 -16.50 -25.44
N SER A 490 -2.05 -17.72 -25.94
CA SER A 490 -3.05 -18.61 -25.34
C SER A 490 -2.55 -19.03 -23.95
N THR A 491 -3.39 -18.82 -22.96
CA THR A 491 -3.08 -19.13 -21.56
C THR A 491 -3.94 -20.30 -21.10
N SER A 492 -3.34 -21.28 -20.45
CA SER A 492 -4.13 -22.38 -19.90
C SER A 492 -4.97 -21.84 -18.72
N ALA A 493 -6.23 -22.23 -18.70
CA ALA A 493 -7.10 -22.09 -17.54
C ALA A 493 -6.91 -23.25 -16.55
N THR A 494 -5.71 -23.82 -16.50
CA THR A 494 -5.35 -24.82 -15.49
C THR A 494 -5.47 -24.24 -14.08
N PRO A 495 -5.62 -25.08 -13.07
CA PRO A 495 -5.77 -24.62 -11.70
C PRO A 495 -4.63 -23.64 -11.35
N ALA A 496 -4.98 -22.47 -10.91
CA ALA A 496 -4.04 -21.55 -10.26
C ALA A 496 -4.31 -21.55 -8.77
N PHE A 497 -3.29 -21.45 -7.97
CA PHE A 497 -3.48 -21.30 -6.53
C PHE A 497 -3.93 -19.86 -6.23
N ALA A 498 -5.16 -19.71 -5.73
CA ALA A 498 -5.65 -18.46 -5.18
C ALA A 498 -5.02 -18.16 -3.81
N THR A 499 -4.69 -19.23 -3.06
CA THR A 499 -3.98 -19.11 -1.78
C THR A 499 -2.76 -20.01 -1.81
N GLN A 500 -1.60 -19.42 -1.55
CA GLN A 500 -0.34 -20.13 -1.43
C GLN A 500 -0.11 -20.56 0.02
N PRO A 501 0.49 -21.74 0.27
CA PRO A 501 0.88 -22.13 1.62
C PRO A 501 2.02 -21.23 2.12
N ALA A 502 1.95 -20.84 3.38
CA ALA A 502 2.97 -20.00 4.02
C ALA A 502 3.98 -20.82 4.82
N GLY A 503 5.26 -20.45 4.77
CA GLY A 503 6.31 -21.06 5.59
C GLY A 503 6.05 -20.83 7.09
N GLN A 504 6.42 -21.81 7.93
CA GLN A 504 6.17 -21.82 9.36
C GLN A 504 7.43 -22.16 10.15
N SER A 505 7.60 -21.50 11.29
CA SER A 505 8.61 -21.87 12.29
C SER A 505 7.91 -22.19 13.59
N VAL A 506 8.00 -23.43 14.07
CA VAL A 506 7.25 -23.93 15.22
C VAL A 506 8.15 -24.66 16.20
N ALA A 507 7.69 -24.83 17.43
CA ALA A 507 8.38 -25.66 18.42
C ALA A 507 8.28 -27.17 18.09
N ASP A 508 9.22 -27.96 18.58
CA ASP A 508 9.17 -29.42 18.47
C ASP A 508 7.86 -29.99 19.09
N GLY A 509 7.27 -30.96 18.44
CA GLY A 509 6.00 -31.55 18.85
C GLY A 509 4.75 -30.76 18.49
N SER A 510 4.87 -29.57 17.88
CA SER A 510 3.72 -28.72 17.52
C SER A 510 2.87 -29.33 16.41
N THR A 511 1.59 -28.93 16.39
CA THR A 511 0.71 -29.13 15.24
C THR A 511 0.88 -27.96 14.26
N VAL A 512 1.06 -28.24 12.98
CA VAL A 512 1.21 -27.25 11.90
C VAL A 512 0.13 -27.46 10.86
N VAL A 513 -0.44 -26.37 10.35
CA VAL A 513 -1.40 -26.38 9.27
C VAL A 513 -0.88 -25.62 8.07
N PHE A 514 -0.81 -26.29 6.94
CA PHE A 514 -0.60 -25.66 5.63
C PHE A 514 -1.94 -25.64 4.89
N SER A 515 -2.32 -24.48 4.40
CA SER A 515 -3.51 -24.29 3.59
C SER A 515 -3.12 -23.78 2.21
N ALA A 516 -3.72 -24.35 1.19
CA ALA A 516 -3.57 -23.94 -0.19
C ALA A 516 -4.94 -24.05 -0.87
N SER A 517 -5.30 -23.07 -1.67
CA SER A 517 -6.56 -23.10 -2.42
C SER A 517 -6.26 -22.91 -3.90
N ALA A 518 -6.61 -23.89 -4.70
CA ALA A 518 -6.57 -23.81 -6.15
C ALA A 518 -7.99 -23.63 -6.70
N ILE A 519 -8.07 -22.98 -7.86
CA ILE A 519 -9.32 -22.66 -8.52
C ILE A 519 -9.46 -23.55 -9.76
N GLY A 520 -10.58 -24.24 -9.85
CA GLY A 520 -10.92 -25.13 -10.96
C GLY A 520 -12.03 -26.11 -10.57
N PRO A 521 -12.69 -26.76 -11.53
CA PRO A 521 -13.73 -27.75 -11.26
C PRO A 521 -13.11 -29.08 -10.79
N SER A 522 -13.75 -29.71 -9.81
CA SER A 522 -13.40 -31.07 -9.37
C SER A 522 -11.93 -31.27 -9.02
N MET A 523 -11.35 -30.34 -8.27
CA MET A 523 -9.94 -30.33 -7.89
C MET A 523 -9.56 -31.54 -7.04
N THR A 524 -8.45 -32.18 -7.38
CA THR A 524 -7.73 -33.11 -6.51
C THR A 524 -6.43 -32.49 -6.03
N TYR A 525 -6.00 -32.83 -4.82
CA TYR A 525 -4.79 -32.26 -4.19
C TYR A 525 -3.81 -33.35 -3.80
N GLN A 526 -2.54 -33.07 -3.79
CA GLN A 526 -1.48 -33.90 -3.23
C GLN A 526 -0.40 -33.01 -2.62
N TRP A 527 -0.19 -33.15 -1.31
CA TRP A 527 0.92 -32.48 -0.64
C TRP A 527 2.23 -33.24 -0.82
N MET A 528 3.30 -32.47 -0.94
CA MET A 528 4.66 -32.94 -1.17
C MET A 528 5.58 -32.37 -0.09
N LEU A 529 6.52 -33.20 0.40
CA LEU A 529 7.63 -32.76 1.25
C LEU A 529 8.94 -32.99 0.49
N ASN A 530 9.73 -31.94 0.28
CA ASN A 530 10.99 -31.97 -0.47
C ASN A 530 10.84 -32.64 -1.85
N GLY A 531 9.70 -32.42 -2.52
CA GLY A 531 9.36 -32.97 -3.84
C GLY A 531 8.85 -34.40 -3.83
N SER A 532 8.69 -35.05 -2.68
CA SER A 532 8.12 -36.40 -2.56
C SER A 532 6.69 -36.37 -2.03
N PRO A 533 5.74 -37.20 -2.55
CA PRO A 533 4.38 -37.23 -2.03
C PRO A 533 4.34 -37.62 -0.56
N ILE A 534 3.54 -36.93 0.21
CA ILE A 534 3.33 -37.22 1.63
C ILE A 534 2.22 -38.28 1.74
N PRO A 535 2.49 -39.45 2.36
CA PRO A 535 1.44 -40.42 2.64
C PRO A 535 0.53 -39.96 3.76
N GLU A 536 -0.77 -40.30 3.68
CA GLU A 536 -1.71 -40.07 4.77
C GLU A 536 -1.37 -40.95 5.96
N GLY A 537 -1.42 -40.39 7.20
CA GLY A 537 -1.20 -41.13 8.42
C GLY A 537 0.17 -40.92 9.06
N ALA A 538 0.62 -41.87 9.88
CA ALA A 538 1.82 -41.77 10.70
C ALA A 538 3.10 -41.98 9.86
N SER A 539 4.08 -41.13 10.09
CA SER A 539 5.47 -41.27 9.58
C SER A 539 6.45 -40.93 10.72
N GLY A 540 6.89 -41.96 11.43
CA GLY A 540 7.69 -41.81 12.66
C GLY A 540 6.83 -41.20 13.81
N ALA A 541 7.33 -40.12 14.42
CA ALA A 541 6.61 -39.38 15.47
C ALA A 541 5.58 -38.38 14.93
N THR A 542 5.65 -38.06 13.63
CA THR A 542 4.77 -37.11 12.98
C THR A 542 3.57 -37.82 12.33
N THR A 543 2.38 -37.25 12.41
CA THR A 543 1.20 -37.76 11.70
C THR A 543 0.71 -36.70 10.70
N TYR A 544 0.53 -37.12 9.46
CA TYR A 544 0.00 -36.27 8.39
C TYR A 544 -1.47 -36.58 8.13
N THR A 545 -2.30 -35.53 8.10
CA THR A 545 -3.74 -35.64 7.81
C THR A 545 -4.12 -34.63 6.77
N GLY A 546 -4.95 -35.04 5.79
CA GLY A 546 -5.40 -34.16 4.70
C GLY A 546 -4.39 -34.02 3.59
N THR A 547 -3.54 -35.05 3.35
CA THR A 547 -2.51 -35.01 2.28
C THR A 547 -3.08 -34.89 0.87
N ALA A 548 -4.35 -35.26 0.69
CA ALA A 548 -5.11 -35.13 -0.56
C ALA A 548 -6.20 -34.03 -0.50
N SER A 549 -6.07 -33.06 0.40
CA SER A 549 -7.03 -31.97 0.58
C SER A 549 -6.37 -30.59 0.48
N PRO A 550 -7.13 -29.49 0.35
CA PRO A 550 -6.56 -28.14 0.37
C PRO A 550 -5.80 -27.79 1.65
N THR A 551 -6.04 -28.53 2.73
CA THR A 551 -5.43 -28.30 4.04
C THR A 551 -4.68 -29.55 4.49
N LEU A 552 -3.39 -29.41 4.73
CA LEU A 552 -2.53 -30.43 5.34
C LEU A 552 -2.32 -30.09 6.82
N VAL A 553 -2.55 -31.05 7.68
CA VAL A 553 -2.21 -30.97 9.11
C VAL A 553 -1.03 -31.88 9.39
N VAL A 554 0.01 -31.33 9.98
CA VAL A 554 1.22 -32.02 10.43
C VAL A 554 1.17 -32.05 11.96
N ASN A 555 0.77 -33.17 12.55
CA ASN A 555 0.68 -33.32 14.00
C ASN A 555 2.00 -33.89 14.54
N GLY A 556 2.48 -33.31 15.63
CA GLY A 556 3.74 -33.72 16.27
C GLY A 556 4.93 -33.45 15.34
N ALA A 557 5.04 -32.21 14.84
CA ALA A 557 6.13 -31.82 13.94
C ALA A 557 7.49 -31.95 14.63
N THR A 558 8.44 -32.64 14.01
CA THR A 558 9.79 -32.87 14.50
C THR A 558 10.82 -32.44 13.45
N SER A 559 12.10 -32.48 13.80
CA SER A 559 13.19 -32.20 12.83
C SER A 559 13.09 -33.07 11.56
N SER A 560 12.56 -34.27 11.63
CA SER A 560 12.34 -35.14 10.45
C SER A 560 11.22 -34.66 9.52
N SER A 561 10.29 -33.84 10.00
CA SER A 561 9.25 -33.21 9.18
C SER A 561 9.62 -31.82 8.69
N SER A 562 10.81 -31.28 9.04
CA SER A 562 11.31 -30.04 8.50
C SER A 562 11.60 -30.15 7.00
N GLY A 563 11.33 -29.10 6.27
CA GLY A 563 11.62 -29.05 4.82
C GLY A 563 10.65 -28.18 4.04
N SER A 564 10.70 -28.32 2.73
CA SER A 564 9.90 -27.57 1.79
C SER A 564 8.60 -28.31 1.45
N TYR A 565 7.47 -27.74 1.83
CA TYR A 565 6.13 -28.26 1.54
C TYR A 565 5.58 -27.56 0.29
N THR A 566 5.06 -28.33 -0.66
CA THR A 566 4.32 -27.85 -1.82
C THR A 566 3.02 -28.65 -1.97
N CYS A 567 2.01 -28.02 -2.54
CA CYS A 567 0.73 -28.66 -2.88
C CYS A 567 0.60 -28.73 -4.39
N VAL A 568 0.30 -29.91 -4.92
CA VAL A 568 -0.07 -30.11 -6.33
C VAL A 568 -1.59 -30.20 -6.41
N ALA A 569 -2.19 -29.31 -7.17
CA ALA A 569 -3.62 -29.29 -7.47
C ALA A 569 -3.84 -29.70 -8.91
N THR A 570 -4.76 -30.65 -9.15
CA THR A 570 -5.03 -31.22 -10.48
C THR A 570 -6.51 -31.24 -10.77
N ASP A 571 -6.88 -30.85 -11.97
CA ASP A 571 -8.22 -31.05 -12.56
C ASP A 571 -8.14 -31.68 -13.96
N SER A 572 -9.25 -31.67 -14.72
CA SER A 572 -9.28 -32.16 -16.07
C SER A 572 -8.45 -31.38 -17.09
N GLY A 573 -8.07 -30.14 -16.75
CA GLY A 573 -7.28 -29.24 -17.60
C GLY A 573 -5.79 -29.32 -17.34
N GLY A 574 -5.34 -29.96 -16.25
CA GLY A 574 -3.93 -30.09 -15.89
C GLY A 574 -3.62 -29.98 -14.42
N SER A 575 -2.37 -29.71 -14.10
CA SER A 575 -1.90 -29.61 -12.71
C SER A 575 -1.14 -28.29 -12.48
N ALA A 576 -1.32 -27.71 -11.33
CA ALA A 576 -0.49 -26.62 -10.81
C ALA A 576 0.21 -27.05 -9.53
N THR A 577 1.40 -26.48 -9.28
CA THR A 577 2.13 -26.66 -8.02
C THR A 577 2.22 -25.34 -7.30
N SER A 578 1.94 -25.36 -5.99
CA SER A 578 2.05 -24.15 -5.15
C SER A 578 3.51 -23.68 -5.00
N SER A 579 3.66 -22.44 -4.57
CA SER A 579 4.93 -21.96 -4.04
C SER A 579 5.39 -22.81 -2.85
N PRO A 580 6.69 -22.98 -2.62
CA PRO A 580 7.19 -23.77 -1.49
C PRO A 580 6.95 -23.03 -0.16
N ALA A 581 6.44 -23.76 0.83
CA ALA A 581 6.32 -23.32 2.22
C ALA A 581 7.33 -24.09 3.08
N VAL A 582 8.27 -23.38 3.69
CA VAL A 582 9.32 -24.02 4.49
C VAL A 582 8.83 -24.21 5.93
N LEU A 583 8.90 -25.45 6.44
CA LEU A 583 8.73 -25.77 7.85
C LEU A 583 10.10 -25.83 8.53
N THR A 584 10.26 -25.01 9.56
CA THR A 584 11.43 -25.01 10.44
C THR A 584 11.01 -25.40 11.87
N ILE A 585 11.70 -26.35 12.49
CA ILE A 585 11.54 -26.64 13.91
C ILE A 585 12.50 -25.78 14.71
N SER A 586 11.96 -25.01 15.64
CA SER A 586 12.71 -24.06 16.49
C SER A 586 12.86 -24.62 17.89
N GLU A 587 14.06 -24.51 18.44
CA GLU A 587 14.35 -24.80 19.86
C GLU A 587 14.13 -23.57 20.78
N ALA A 588 13.37 -22.59 20.31
CA ALA A 588 13.09 -21.36 21.05
C ALA A 588 12.42 -21.66 22.41
N GLN A 589 12.88 -20.96 23.45
CA GLN A 589 12.27 -21.08 24.80
C GLN A 589 10.94 -20.33 24.87
N ASP A 590 10.81 -19.22 24.15
CA ASP A 590 9.58 -18.40 24.08
C ASP A 590 8.77 -18.80 22.85
N VAL A 591 8.04 -19.92 22.98
CA VAL A 591 7.24 -20.49 21.90
C VAL A 591 5.95 -19.70 21.68
N GLY A 592 5.39 -19.81 20.47
CA GLY A 592 4.11 -19.19 20.08
C GLY A 592 2.96 -19.63 20.97
N ARG A 593 2.21 -18.66 21.53
CA ARG A 593 1.05 -18.86 22.41
C ARG A 593 0.06 -17.71 22.31
N LEU A 594 -1.14 -17.90 22.81
CA LEU A 594 -2.10 -16.81 23.00
C LEU A 594 -1.67 -15.94 24.18
N THR A 595 -1.39 -14.66 23.95
CA THR A 595 -0.99 -13.71 25.00
C THR A 595 -2.03 -12.64 25.26
N ASN A 596 -2.94 -12.41 24.34
CA ASN A 596 -4.09 -11.53 24.51
C ASN A 596 -5.29 -12.11 23.78
N VAL A 597 -6.45 -11.91 24.35
CA VAL A 597 -7.74 -12.22 23.75
C VAL A 597 -8.75 -11.17 24.13
N SER A 598 -9.57 -10.75 23.17
CA SER A 598 -10.59 -9.72 23.36
C SER A 598 -11.87 -10.06 22.62
N ALA A 599 -12.99 -9.56 23.11
CA ALA A 599 -14.28 -9.68 22.44
C ALA A 599 -15.05 -8.36 22.52
N ARG A 600 -15.45 -7.84 21.36
CA ARG A 600 -16.31 -6.67 21.27
C ARG A 600 -17.67 -7.04 20.74
N ALA A 601 -18.70 -6.67 21.51
CA ALA A 601 -20.08 -6.90 21.11
C ALA A 601 -21.04 -5.89 21.76
N GLN A 602 -22.28 -5.90 21.28
CA GLN A 602 -23.40 -5.24 21.95
C GLN A 602 -23.77 -6.04 23.23
N VAL A 603 -23.68 -5.39 24.37
CA VAL A 603 -24.10 -5.91 25.67
C VAL A 603 -25.57 -5.58 25.91
N GLY A 604 -26.37 -6.58 26.14
CA GLY A 604 -27.77 -6.46 26.54
C GLY A 604 -27.97 -6.87 28.03
N THR A 605 -29.23 -7.01 28.40
CA THR A 605 -29.61 -7.46 29.76
C THR A 605 -29.84 -8.98 29.82
N GLY A 606 -29.65 -9.58 30.99
CA GLY A 606 -29.90 -11.03 31.24
C GLY A 606 -29.01 -11.91 30.37
N ASP A 607 -29.58 -12.81 29.59
CA ASP A 607 -28.85 -13.77 28.72
C ASP A 607 -28.14 -13.10 27.55
N ASN A 608 -28.37 -11.82 27.29
CA ASN A 608 -27.70 -11.01 26.25
C ASN A 608 -26.46 -10.28 26.79
N ALA A 609 -25.95 -10.65 27.95
CA ALA A 609 -24.65 -10.17 28.44
C ALA A 609 -23.51 -10.64 27.52
N LEU A 610 -22.44 -9.88 27.41
CA LEU A 610 -21.20 -10.33 26.75
C LEU A 610 -20.45 -11.26 27.69
N ILE A 611 -20.35 -12.56 27.34
CA ILE A 611 -19.64 -13.56 28.13
C ILE A 611 -18.36 -13.93 27.36
N ALA A 612 -17.22 -13.55 27.94
CA ALA A 612 -15.91 -14.02 27.49
C ALA A 612 -15.49 -15.21 28.37
N GLY A 613 -15.41 -16.40 27.79
CA GLY A 613 -14.83 -17.59 28.41
C GLY A 613 -13.37 -17.71 28.06
N PHE A 614 -12.53 -18.18 28.98
CA PHE A 614 -11.13 -18.48 28.73
C PHE A 614 -10.64 -19.66 29.57
N VAL A 615 -9.60 -20.32 29.09
CA VAL A 615 -8.97 -21.46 29.79
C VAL A 615 -7.51 -21.12 30.04
N VAL A 616 -7.08 -21.26 31.28
CA VAL A 616 -5.69 -21.19 31.69
C VAL A 616 -5.12 -22.60 31.79
N GLY A 617 -3.99 -22.88 31.17
CA GLY A 617 -3.38 -24.19 31.17
C GLY A 617 -2.05 -24.29 30.48
N GLY A 618 -1.72 -25.47 29.99
CA GLY A 618 -0.47 -25.84 29.32
C GLY A 618 -0.11 -27.29 29.68
N SER A 619 0.43 -28.05 28.73
CA SER A 619 0.68 -29.49 28.90
C SER A 619 1.68 -29.83 30.01
N GLN A 620 2.58 -28.93 30.36
CA GLN A 620 3.59 -29.04 31.41
C GLN A 620 3.41 -27.99 32.51
N ALA A 621 2.34 -27.19 32.42
CA ALA A 621 2.14 -26.07 33.28
C ALA A 621 1.60 -26.49 34.67
N SER A 622 1.90 -25.69 35.68
CA SER A 622 1.37 -25.84 37.04
C SER A 622 1.27 -24.50 37.73
N GLY A 623 0.27 -24.38 38.65
CA GLY A 623 0.10 -23.17 39.47
C GLY A 623 -1.02 -22.29 38.98
N ALA A 624 -0.77 -20.99 38.93
CA ALA A 624 -1.71 -19.95 38.51
C ALA A 624 -1.03 -18.96 37.59
N GLU A 625 -1.82 -18.35 36.68
CA GLU A 625 -1.37 -17.31 35.78
C GLU A 625 -1.95 -15.96 36.20
N ASN A 626 -1.10 -14.91 36.17
CA ASN A 626 -1.56 -13.56 36.37
C ASN A 626 -2.12 -12.99 35.06
N LEU A 627 -3.41 -12.67 35.09
CA LEU A 627 -4.08 -12.06 33.94
C LEU A 627 -4.57 -10.65 34.32
N LEU A 628 -4.45 -9.75 33.38
CA LEU A 628 -5.18 -8.49 33.38
C LEU A 628 -6.51 -8.74 32.63
N VAL A 629 -7.63 -8.59 33.32
CA VAL A 629 -8.98 -8.69 32.74
C VAL A 629 -9.64 -7.33 32.75
N ARG A 630 -10.14 -6.87 31.61
CA ARG A 630 -10.72 -5.56 31.40
C ARG A 630 -12.10 -5.65 30.75
N ALA A 631 -12.96 -4.71 31.10
CA ALA A 631 -14.22 -4.44 30.45
C ALA A 631 -14.27 -2.94 30.11
N SER A 632 -13.99 -2.61 28.85
CA SER A 632 -13.99 -1.25 28.34
C SER A 632 -15.36 -0.92 27.76
N GLY A 633 -15.94 0.20 28.21
CA GLY A 633 -17.18 0.79 27.70
C GLY A 633 -16.92 2.27 27.38
N PRO A 634 -16.91 3.17 28.40
CA PRO A 634 -16.70 4.61 28.19
C PRO A 634 -15.45 4.95 27.40
N SER A 635 -14.32 4.28 27.66
CA SER A 635 -13.05 4.54 26.97
C SER A 635 -13.08 4.24 25.48
N LEU A 636 -14.02 3.43 24.99
CA LEU A 636 -14.18 3.15 23.56
C LEU A 636 -14.66 4.36 22.76
N THR A 637 -15.23 5.36 23.42
CA THR A 637 -15.65 6.61 22.78
C THR A 637 -14.48 7.32 22.09
N SER A 638 -13.28 7.24 22.67
CA SER A 638 -12.06 7.82 22.08
C SER A 638 -11.64 7.17 20.75
N PHE A 639 -12.15 5.98 20.46
CA PHE A 639 -11.96 5.26 19.20
C PHE A 639 -13.15 5.40 18.24
N GLY A 640 -14.07 6.34 18.51
CA GLY A 640 -15.22 6.60 17.65
C GLY A 640 -16.31 5.51 17.69
N VAL A 641 -16.32 4.64 18.70
CA VAL A 641 -17.37 3.61 18.88
C VAL A 641 -18.64 4.28 19.38
N PRO A 642 -19.75 4.24 18.63
CA PRO A 642 -21.01 4.81 19.07
C PRO A 642 -21.75 3.88 20.04
N GLY A 643 -22.58 4.43 20.94
CA GLY A 643 -23.46 3.64 21.80
C GLY A 643 -22.72 2.72 22.76
N VAL A 644 -21.61 3.17 23.31
CA VAL A 644 -20.81 2.41 24.28
C VAL A 644 -21.59 2.12 25.56
N LEU A 645 -21.27 1.02 26.25
CA LEU A 645 -21.81 0.67 27.56
C LEU A 645 -21.34 1.69 28.60
N PRO A 646 -22.24 2.44 29.29
CA PRO A 646 -21.83 3.56 30.13
C PRO A 646 -21.08 3.15 31.40
N ASP A 647 -21.48 2.01 32.02
CA ASP A 647 -20.98 1.55 33.32
C ASP A 647 -20.81 0.01 33.29
N PRO A 648 -19.69 -0.50 32.71
CA PRO A 648 -19.45 -1.92 32.63
C PRO A 648 -19.15 -2.56 33.98
N LEU A 649 -19.94 -3.55 34.37
CA LEU A 649 -19.72 -4.46 35.48
C LEU A 649 -19.04 -5.72 34.98
N LEU A 650 -17.89 -6.06 35.55
CA LEU A 650 -17.16 -7.29 35.22
C LEU A 650 -17.34 -8.35 36.32
N VAL A 651 -17.84 -9.52 35.95
CA VAL A 651 -18.06 -10.65 36.85
C VAL A 651 -17.17 -11.81 36.42
N LEU A 652 -16.21 -12.19 37.24
CA LEU A 652 -15.27 -13.28 37.02
C LEU A 652 -15.72 -14.52 37.80
N THR A 653 -15.89 -15.66 37.12
CA THR A 653 -16.37 -16.92 37.71
C THR A 653 -15.51 -18.09 37.23
N PRO A 654 -14.92 -18.89 38.15
CA PRO A 654 -14.32 -20.18 37.78
C PRO A 654 -15.42 -21.18 37.41
N VAL A 655 -15.23 -21.89 36.27
CA VAL A 655 -16.20 -22.88 35.77
C VAL A 655 -15.87 -24.27 36.31
N GLY A 656 -16.89 -25.02 36.72
CA GLY A 656 -16.72 -26.40 37.23
C GLY A 656 -16.31 -26.51 38.68
N ALA A 657 -16.15 -25.42 39.40
CA ALA A 657 -15.93 -25.44 40.85
C ALA A 657 -17.24 -25.79 41.60
N MET A 658 -17.12 -26.55 42.66
CA MET A 658 -18.27 -26.75 43.58
C MET A 658 -18.47 -25.46 44.37
N ASN A 659 -19.62 -24.79 44.21
CA ASN A 659 -19.94 -23.47 44.79
C ASN A 659 -18.99 -22.35 44.37
N PRO A 660 -18.91 -21.97 43.05
CA PRO A 660 -18.07 -20.89 42.62
C PRO A 660 -18.51 -19.55 43.26
N VAL A 661 -17.57 -18.83 43.84
CA VAL A 661 -17.79 -17.45 44.32
C VAL A 661 -17.34 -16.49 43.25
N PRO A 662 -18.26 -15.76 42.57
CA PRO A 662 -17.90 -14.81 41.58
C PRO A 662 -17.11 -13.62 42.16
N LYS A 663 -16.07 -13.18 41.48
CA LYS A 663 -15.41 -11.90 41.79
C LYS A 663 -16.07 -10.81 40.96
N ILE A 664 -16.70 -9.86 41.61
CA ILE A 664 -17.33 -8.71 41.02
C ILE A 664 -16.34 -7.54 41.00
N VAL A 665 -16.16 -6.90 39.87
CA VAL A 665 -15.29 -5.77 39.69
C VAL A 665 -16.10 -4.60 39.10
N THR A 666 -16.11 -3.47 39.82
CA THR A 666 -16.74 -2.21 39.43
C THR A 666 -15.68 -1.15 39.37
N GLY A 667 -15.47 -0.58 38.19
CA GLY A 667 -14.44 0.43 37.98
C GLY A 667 -13.02 -0.13 38.02
N TRP A 668 -12.05 0.65 37.69
CA TRP A 668 -10.62 0.36 37.82
C TRP A 668 -9.92 1.27 38.86
N SER A 669 -10.62 2.33 39.28
CA SER A 669 -10.24 3.23 40.38
C SER A 669 -8.81 3.77 40.29
N SER A 670 -8.32 4.08 39.09
CA SER A 670 -6.92 4.49 38.84
C SER A 670 -5.89 3.57 39.51
N ASN A 671 -6.18 2.27 39.61
CA ASN A 671 -5.31 1.30 40.25
C ASN A 671 -3.92 1.25 39.55
N PRO A 672 -2.83 1.63 40.27
CA PRO A 672 -1.50 1.68 39.66
C PRO A 672 -1.03 0.33 39.08
N LEU A 673 -1.42 -0.77 39.72
CA LEU A 673 -1.09 -2.12 39.23
C LEU A 673 -1.82 -2.42 37.91
N VAL A 674 -3.09 -2.03 37.77
CA VAL A 674 -3.83 -2.17 36.51
C VAL A 674 -3.20 -1.32 35.44
N ALA A 675 -2.85 -0.06 35.74
CA ALA A 675 -2.25 0.86 34.78
C ALA A 675 -0.87 0.38 34.31
N SER A 676 0.01 -0.06 35.24
CA SER A 676 1.34 -0.57 34.89
C SER A 676 1.25 -1.86 34.08
N THR A 677 0.43 -2.82 34.53
CA THR A 677 0.25 -4.09 33.80
C THR A 677 -0.34 -3.84 32.41
N ALA A 678 -1.29 -2.92 32.25
CA ALA A 678 -1.85 -2.56 30.95
C ALA A 678 -0.76 -2.04 29.99
N ALA A 679 0.16 -1.21 30.50
CA ALA A 679 1.30 -0.71 29.71
C ALA A 679 2.28 -1.85 29.35
N ASP A 680 2.58 -2.75 30.28
CA ASP A 680 3.51 -3.87 30.08
C ASP A 680 3.01 -4.87 29.03
N VAL A 681 1.67 -5.12 28.97
CA VAL A 681 1.05 -6.05 28.02
C VAL A 681 0.58 -5.38 26.72
N GLY A 682 0.85 -4.08 26.52
CA GLY A 682 0.47 -3.35 25.33
C GLY A 682 -1.03 -3.05 25.20
N ALA A 683 -1.79 -3.07 26.31
CA ALA A 683 -3.19 -2.70 26.30
C ALA A 683 -3.35 -1.17 26.15
N PHE A 684 -4.31 -0.72 25.36
CA PHE A 684 -4.53 0.72 25.18
C PHE A 684 -4.82 1.41 26.53
N ALA A 685 -4.25 2.60 26.71
CA ALA A 685 -4.43 3.35 27.93
C ALA A 685 -5.87 3.89 28.05
N TRP A 686 -6.44 3.87 29.24
CA TRP A 686 -7.64 4.61 29.56
C TRP A 686 -7.27 6.02 30.00
N PRO A 687 -7.62 7.05 29.21
CA PRO A 687 -7.12 8.41 29.47
C PRO A 687 -7.77 9.09 30.66
N ASP A 688 -8.99 8.66 31.03
CA ASP A 688 -9.74 9.21 32.16
C ASP A 688 -9.63 8.31 33.40
N PRO A 689 -8.91 8.73 34.44
CA PRO A 689 -8.80 7.97 35.70
C PRO A 689 -10.13 7.77 36.43
N SER A 690 -11.12 8.60 36.13
CA SER A 690 -12.47 8.52 36.71
C SER A 690 -13.44 7.70 35.88
N SER A 691 -12.97 7.15 34.76
CA SER A 691 -13.79 6.30 33.89
C SER A 691 -14.40 5.13 34.65
N LEU A 692 -15.64 4.83 34.31
CA LEU A 692 -16.38 3.69 34.86
C LEU A 692 -16.00 2.33 34.23
N ASP A 693 -15.01 2.32 33.31
CA ASP A 693 -14.44 1.06 32.81
C ASP A 693 -13.96 0.18 33.97
N SER A 694 -14.10 -1.13 33.84
CA SER A 694 -13.78 -2.08 34.91
C SER A 694 -12.56 -2.94 34.58
N ALA A 695 -11.60 -3.05 35.53
CA ALA A 695 -10.42 -3.89 35.34
C ALA A 695 -9.86 -4.46 36.65
N THR A 696 -9.20 -5.61 36.54
CA THR A 696 -8.44 -6.21 37.62
C THR A 696 -7.25 -7.01 37.12
N VAL A 697 -6.14 -6.99 37.85
CA VAL A 697 -5.08 -7.99 37.74
C VAL A 697 -5.38 -9.08 38.78
N HIS A 698 -5.40 -10.34 38.36
CA HIS A 698 -5.74 -11.46 39.23
C HIS A 698 -5.01 -12.73 38.81
N ALA A 699 -4.65 -13.56 39.82
CA ALA A 699 -4.07 -14.87 39.59
C ALA A 699 -5.18 -15.90 39.34
N PHE A 700 -5.19 -16.49 38.16
CA PHE A 700 -6.14 -17.52 37.78
C PHE A 700 -5.49 -18.89 37.85
N HIS A 701 -6.10 -19.83 38.57
CA HIS A 701 -5.67 -21.22 38.55
C HIS A 701 -5.96 -21.88 37.22
N MET A 702 -5.27 -22.98 36.93
CA MET A 702 -5.53 -23.76 35.72
C MET A 702 -6.97 -24.22 35.67
N GLY A 703 -7.55 -24.17 34.46
CA GLY A 703 -8.94 -24.54 34.19
C GLY A 703 -9.74 -23.44 33.50
N PRO A 704 -11.05 -23.71 33.29
CA PRO A 704 -11.93 -22.77 32.60
C PRO A 704 -12.48 -21.68 33.53
N HIS A 705 -12.58 -20.47 32.97
CA HIS A 705 -13.09 -19.27 33.64
C HIS A 705 -14.03 -18.50 32.71
N THR A 706 -14.88 -17.67 33.27
CA THR A 706 -15.70 -16.70 32.54
C THR A 706 -15.51 -15.30 33.07
N ALA A 707 -15.50 -14.33 32.16
CA ALA A 707 -15.61 -12.91 32.42
C ALA A 707 -16.88 -12.39 31.76
N ALA A 708 -17.93 -12.18 32.58
CA ALA A 708 -19.19 -11.63 32.07
C ALA A 708 -19.17 -10.10 32.20
N VAL A 709 -19.51 -9.41 31.12
CA VAL A 709 -19.65 -7.96 31.09
C VAL A 709 -21.11 -7.58 30.93
N MET A 710 -21.60 -6.80 31.89
CA MET A 710 -22.98 -6.31 31.96
C MET A 710 -23.01 -4.83 32.30
N GLY A 711 -24.11 -4.15 32.08
CA GLY A 711 -24.33 -2.80 32.62
C GLY A 711 -24.65 -2.87 34.12
N ALA A 712 -23.93 -2.12 34.94
CA ALA A 712 -24.08 -2.13 36.38
C ALA A 712 -25.50 -1.74 36.86
N SER A 713 -26.18 -0.87 36.13
CA SER A 713 -27.54 -0.41 36.38
C SER A 713 -28.59 -1.02 35.42
N GLY A 714 -28.24 -2.13 34.74
CA GLY A 714 -29.06 -2.69 33.67
C GLY A 714 -28.92 -1.96 32.34
N ASP A 715 -27.87 -1.16 32.20
CA ASP A 715 -27.53 -0.43 30.96
C ASP A 715 -27.17 -1.39 29.85
N THR A 716 -27.34 -0.91 28.62
CA THR A 716 -26.97 -1.65 27.41
C THR A 716 -26.06 -0.79 26.53
N GLY A 717 -25.17 -1.39 25.76
CA GLY A 717 -24.27 -0.67 24.89
C GLY A 717 -23.13 -1.54 24.40
N VAL A 718 -22.27 -0.99 23.55
CA VAL A 718 -21.10 -1.69 23.05
C VAL A 718 -20.02 -1.73 24.13
N ALA A 719 -19.50 -2.93 24.42
CA ALA A 719 -18.36 -3.11 25.30
C ALA A 719 -17.29 -4.01 24.68
N LEU A 720 -16.06 -3.87 25.18
CA LEU A 720 -14.93 -4.71 24.85
C LEU A 720 -14.47 -5.42 26.13
N ALA A 721 -14.55 -6.74 26.14
CA ALA A 721 -13.94 -7.60 27.16
C ALA A 721 -12.53 -7.99 26.69
N GLU A 722 -11.53 -7.87 27.55
CA GLU A 722 -10.13 -8.19 27.21
C GLU A 722 -9.50 -9.02 28.32
N VAL A 723 -8.70 -10.01 27.94
CA VAL A 723 -7.89 -10.83 28.85
C VAL A 723 -6.47 -10.85 28.31
N PHE A 724 -5.52 -10.37 29.09
CA PHE A 724 -4.10 -10.33 28.75
C PHE A 724 -3.31 -11.24 29.67
N ASP A 725 -2.42 -12.04 29.10
CA ASP A 725 -1.35 -12.74 29.81
C ASP A 725 -0.37 -11.69 30.35
N ALA A 726 -0.25 -11.62 31.67
CA ALA A 726 0.62 -10.69 32.35
C ALA A 726 1.96 -11.32 32.78
N THR A 727 2.36 -12.43 32.16
CA THR A 727 3.69 -13.03 32.32
C THR A 727 4.76 -12.01 31.92
N PRO A 728 5.70 -11.66 32.80
CA PRO A 728 6.75 -10.69 32.45
C PRO A 728 7.59 -11.15 31.26
N ALA A 729 7.94 -10.21 30.39
CA ALA A 729 8.72 -10.49 29.19
C ALA A 729 10.01 -11.25 29.53
N GLY A 730 10.31 -12.32 28.77
CA GLY A 730 11.50 -13.15 28.94
C GLY A 730 11.45 -14.14 30.13
N THR A 731 10.34 -14.22 30.87
CA THR A 731 10.19 -15.19 31.98
C THR A 731 9.36 -16.42 31.63
N TYR A 732 8.71 -16.43 30.48
CA TYR A 732 7.91 -17.56 30.02
C TYR A 732 8.78 -18.83 29.84
N THR A 733 8.24 -19.96 30.31
CA THR A 733 8.79 -21.29 30.08
C THR A 733 7.64 -22.26 29.75
N PRO A 734 7.88 -23.44 29.19
CA PRO A 734 6.84 -24.42 28.95
C PRO A 734 6.04 -24.85 30.21
N ALA A 735 6.61 -24.63 31.40
CA ALA A 735 5.94 -24.89 32.69
C ALA A 735 5.06 -23.71 33.16
N THR A 736 5.09 -22.57 32.49
CA THR A 736 4.27 -21.39 32.80
C THR A 736 2.86 -21.61 32.29
N PRO A 737 1.80 -21.50 33.12
CA PRO A 737 0.43 -21.51 32.64
C PRO A 737 0.20 -20.33 31.70
N HIS A 738 -0.64 -20.50 30.69
CA HIS A 738 -0.97 -19.44 29.70
C HIS A 738 -2.42 -19.65 29.19
N LEU A 739 -2.86 -18.70 28.35
CA LEU A 739 -4.21 -18.77 27.76
C LEU A 739 -4.22 -19.83 26.63
N LEU A 740 -5.08 -20.85 26.80
CA LEU A 740 -5.26 -21.90 25.78
C LEU A 740 -6.44 -21.65 24.86
N ASN A 741 -7.44 -20.91 25.33
CA ASN A 741 -8.67 -20.66 24.61
C ASN A 741 -9.27 -19.34 25.02
N VAL A 742 -9.99 -18.75 24.09
CA VAL A 742 -10.99 -17.73 24.35
C VAL A 742 -12.28 -18.05 23.62
N SER A 743 -13.38 -17.75 24.23
CA SER A 743 -14.71 -17.82 23.63
C SER A 743 -15.51 -16.57 23.98
N ALA A 744 -16.33 -16.10 23.05
CA ALA A 744 -17.23 -14.99 23.28
C ALA A 744 -18.60 -15.28 22.70
N ARG A 745 -19.62 -15.23 23.54
CA ARG A 745 -21.02 -15.36 23.13
C ARG A 745 -21.72 -14.03 23.19
N ALA A 746 -22.30 -13.62 22.05
CA ALA A 746 -23.07 -12.39 21.96
C ALA A 746 -24.12 -12.42 20.84
N LEU A 747 -25.00 -11.43 20.84
CA LEU A 747 -25.90 -11.14 19.73
C LEU A 747 -25.12 -10.53 18.56
N VAL A 748 -25.15 -11.21 17.43
CA VAL A 748 -24.60 -10.70 16.15
C VAL A 748 -25.68 -9.90 15.45
N GLY A 749 -25.41 -8.62 15.22
CA GLY A 749 -26.24 -7.71 14.44
C GLY A 749 -25.64 -7.43 13.06
N THR A 750 -26.06 -6.34 12.44
CA THR A 750 -25.57 -5.86 11.13
C THR A 750 -24.70 -4.60 11.27
N GLY A 751 -23.91 -4.30 10.24
CA GLY A 751 -23.05 -3.11 10.20
C GLY A 751 -21.95 -3.18 11.27
N SER A 752 -21.88 -2.20 12.16
CA SER A 752 -20.88 -2.15 13.25
C SER A 752 -21.21 -3.08 14.44
N ASN A 753 -22.40 -3.68 14.47
CA ASN A 753 -22.88 -4.52 15.59
C ASN A 753 -22.59 -6.01 15.38
N VAL A 754 -21.50 -6.33 14.76
CA VAL A 754 -21.02 -7.71 14.55
C VAL A 754 -20.20 -8.19 15.74
N LEU A 755 -20.08 -9.50 15.91
CA LEU A 755 -19.25 -10.08 16.96
C LEU A 755 -17.79 -10.13 16.50
N ILE A 756 -16.92 -9.51 17.26
CA ILE A 756 -15.48 -9.41 16.98
C ILE A 756 -14.69 -10.05 18.11
N ALA A 757 -13.84 -11.02 17.78
CA ALA A 757 -12.84 -11.58 18.68
C ALA A 757 -11.45 -11.19 18.20
N GLY A 758 -10.73 -10.40 19.00
CA GLY A 758 -9.31 -10.09 18.78
C GLY A 758 -8.44 -11.04 19.59
N PHE A 759 -7.27 -11.39 19.05
CA PHE A 759 -6.29 -12.19 19.78
C PHE A 759 -4.86 -11.89 19.29
N VAL A 760 -3.89 -12.17 20.16
CA VAL A 760 -2.46 -12.01 19.85
C VAL A 760 -1.77 -13.36 20.01
N VAL A 761 -1.05 -13.75 18.96
CA VAL A 761 -0.05 -14.81 19.04
C VAL A 761 1.27 -14.15 19.44
N GLY A 762 1.68 -14.37 20.69
CA GLY A 762 2.96 -13.92 21.22
C GLY A 762 4.05 -14.97 21.05
N GLY A 763 5.28 -14.67 21.53
CA GLY A 763 6.42 -15.56 21.38
C GLY A 763 7.18 -15.34 20.06
N THR A 764 8.08 -16.26 19.74
CA THR A 764 9.00 -16.16 18.59
C THR A 764 8.72 -17.20 17.49
N THR A 765 7.75 -18.09 17.72
CA THR A 765 7.36 -19.12 16.74
C THR A 765 5.89 -19.03 16.39
N SER A 766 5.52 -19.58 15.24
CA SER A 766 4.13 -19.70 14.82
C SER A 766 3.32 -20.58 15.78
N LYS A 767 2.01 -20.36 15.84
CA LYS A 767 1.06 -21.16 16.60
C LYS A 767 -0.14 -21.55 15.75
N THR A 768 -0.51 -22.83 15.81
CA THR A 768 -1.75 -23.29 15.20
C THR A 768 -2.92 -22.97 16.12
N VAL A 769 -3.96 -22.38 15.54
CA VAL A 769 -5.21 -22.07 16.22
C VAL A 769 -6.40 -22.66 15.46
N LEU A 770 -7.40 -23.09 16.21
CA LEU A 770 -8.73 -23.39 15.71
C LEU A 770 -9.65 -22.22 16.07
N ILE A 771 -10.20 -21.57 15.05
CA ILE A 771 -11.18 -20.50 15.22
C ILE A 771 -12.53 -21.03 14.79
N ARG A 772 -13.56 -20.90 15.64
CA ARG A 772 -14.90 -21.38 15.39
C ARG A 772 -15.93 -20.27 15.54
N ALA A 773 -16.94 -20.29 14.71
CA ALA A 773 -18.14 -19.45 14.83
C ALA A 773 -19.36 -20.39 14.87
N SER A 774 -19.83 -20.68 16.08
CA SER A 774 -20.98 -21.55 16.33
C SER A 774 -22.25 -20.71 16.36
N GLY A 775 -23.18 -21.04 15.50
CA GLY A 775 -24.55 -20.50 15.49
C GLY A 775 -25.55 -21.63 15.62
N PRO A 776 -25.85 -22.42 14.57
CA PRO A 776 -26.80 -23.53 14.60
C PRO A 776 -26.50 -24.56 15.69
N ALA A 777 -25.23 -24.90 15.92
CA ALA A 777 -24.83 -25.87 16.94
C ALA A 777 -25.21 -25.46 18.37
N LEU A 778 -25.40 -24.16 18.66
CA LEU A 778 -25.80 -23.69 19.99
C LEU A 778 -27.24 -24.06 20.35
N ALA A 779 -28.10 -24.34 19.36
CA ALA A 779 -29.47 -24.78 19.62
C ALA A 779 -29.52 -26.08 20.43
N ALA A 780 -28.53 -26.97 20.27
CA ALA A 780 -28.43 -28.21 21.05
C ALA A 780 -28.18 -27.96 22.56
N PHE A 781 -27.72 -26.78 22.92
CA PHE A 781 -27.50 -26.32 24.30
C PHE A 781 -28.65 -25.45 24.84
N GLY A 782 -29.79 -25.39 24.12
CA GLY A 782 -30.98 -24.65 24.53
C GLY A 782 -30.88 -23.13 24.25
N VAL A 783 -29.91 -22.66 23.50
CA VAL A 783 -29.83 -21.25 23.12
C VAL A 783 -30.89 -20.95 22.05
N SER A 784 -31.79 -20.00 22.33
CA SER A 784 -32.83 -19.57 21.40
C SER A 784 -32.33 -18.38 20.57
N GLY A 785 -32.86 -18.22 19.36
CA GLY A 785 -32.49 -17.09 18.47
C GLY A 785 -31.05 -17.14 18.00
N VAL A 786 -30.52 -18.34 17.74
CA VAL A 786 -29.17 -18.55 17.21
C VAL A 786 -29.01 -17.96 15.81
N LEU A 787 -27.79 -17.52 15.48
CA LEU A 787 -27.42 -17.06 14.12
C LEU A 787 -27.49 -18.27 13.17
N ALA A 788 -28.31 -18.17 12.11
CA ALA A 788 -28.62 -19.30 11.24
C ALA A 788 -27.46 -19.68 10.30
N ASP A 789 -26.73 -18.69 9.77
CA ASP A 789 -25.64 -18.89 8.81
C ASP A 789 -24.45 -17.96 9.14
N PRO A 790 -23.62 -18.35 10.14
CA PRO A 790 -22.46 -17.53 10.53
C PRO A 790 -21.37 -17.56 9.46
N GLN A 791 -20.91 -16.37 9.05
CA GLN A 791 -19.72 -16.17 8.25
C GLN A 791 -18.55 -15.76 9.16
N LEU A 792 -17.45 -16.50 9.09
CA LEU A 792 -16.23 -16.23 9.83
C LEU A 792 -15.16 -15.65 8.90
N GLN A 793 -14.63 -14.48 9.26
CA GLN A 793 -13.53 -13.84 8.57
C GLN A 793 -12.38 -13.58 9.54
N LEU A 794 -11.16 -13.91 9.15
CA LEU A 794 -9.93 -13.65 9.91
C LEU A 794 -9.15 -12.52 9.24
N PHE A 795 -8.77 -11.52 10.01
CA PHE A 795 -7.95 -10.40 9.59
C PHE A 795 -6.63 -10.38 10.36
N SER A 796 -5.58 -9.87 9.72
CA SER A 796 -4.30 -9.58 10.39
C SER A 796 -4.04 -8.09 10.31
N THR A 797 -3.52 -7.50 11.36
CA THR A 797 -3.12 -6.09 11.37
C THR A 797 -2.00 -5.78 10.37
N SER A 798 -1.26 -6.79 9.92
CA SER A 798 -0.18 -6.67 8.93
C SER A 798 -0.64 -6.84 7.48
N ALA A 799 -1.89 -7.26 7.22
CA ALA A 799 -2.41 -7.58 5.89
C ALA A 799 -3.44 -6.55 5.37
N GLY A 800 -3.59 -5.40 6.04
CA GLY A 800 -4.57 -4.38 5.69
C GLY A 800 -6.02 -4.84 5.91
N ASN A 801 -6.98 -4.28 5.16
CA ASN A 801 -8.41 -4.54 5.35
C ASN A 801 -8.93 -5.82 4.65
N ALA A 802 -8.10 -6.53 3.92
CA ALA A 802 -8.50 -7.80 3.28
C ALA A 802 -8.50 -8.93 4.30
N PRO A 803 -9.51 -9.83 4.30
CA PRO A 803 -9.49 -11.00 5.16
C PRO A 803 -8.37 -11.96 4.75
N LEU A 804 -7.57 -12.39 5.73
CA LEU A 804 -6.55 -13.43 5.57
C LEU A 804 -7.18 -14.79 5.23
N ALA A 805 -8.34 -15.08 5.79
CA ALA A 805 -9.11 -16.27 5.53
C ALA A 805 -10.60 -16.04 5.79
N THR A 806 -11.46 -16.75 5.05
CA THR A 806 -12.93 -16.70 5.21
C THR A 806 -13.49 -18.11 5.18
N ASN A 807 -14.46 -18.40 6.02
CA ASN A 807 -15.22 -19.64 6.01
C ASN A 807 -16.71 -19.36 6.24
N ASN A 808 -17.58 -20.08 5.50
CA ASN A 808 -19.05 -19.94 5.58
C ASN A 808 -19.75 -21.24 5.99
N ALA A 809 -19.01 -22.35 6.06
CA ALA A 809 -19.49 -23.63 6.56
C ALA A 809 -18.30 -24.55 6.82
N TRP A 810 -18.29 -25.28 7.91
CA TRP A 810 -17.18 -26.19 8.24
C TRP A 810 -17.18 -27.47 7.39
N GLY A 811 -18.34 -27.82 6.79
CA GLY A 811 -18.45 -28.88 5.79
C GLY A 811 -18.07 -30.30 6.28
N GLY A 812 -18.16 -30.58 7.58
CA GLY A 812 -17.74 -31.86 8.14
C GLY A 812 -16.21 -32.12 8.06
N ASN A 813 -15.38 -31.06 7.95
CA ASN A 813 -13.93 -31.18 7.79
C ASN A 813 -13.30 -31.98 8.95
N ALA A 814 -12.70 -33.14 8.63
CA ALA A 814 -12.11 -34.07 9.59
C ALA A 814 -10.95 -33.46 10.39
N ALA A 815 -10.14 -32.58 9.78
CA ALA A 815 -9.05 -31.91 10.48
C ALA A 815 -9.59 -30.91 11.53
N VAL A 816 -10.66 -30.17 11.20
CA VAL A 816 -11.36 -29.28 12.13
C VAL A 816 -11.96 -30.09 13.27
N ALA A 817 -12.62 -31.23 12.98
CA ALA A 817 -13.19 -32.12 13.98
C ALA A 817 -12.11 -32.67 14.93
N SER A 818 -10.97 -33.13 14.39
CA SER A 818 -9.83 -33.62 15.17
C SER A 818 -9.22 -32.53 16.06
N ALA A 819 -8.96 -31.33 15.49
CA ALA A 819 -8.44 -30.20 16.25
C ALA A 819 -9.42 -29.77 17.37
N ALA A 820 -10.72 -29.76 17.07
CA ALA A 820 -11.75 -29.46 18.08
C ALA A 820 -11.73 -30.46 19.25
N ALA A 821 -11.60 -31.74 18.94
CA ALA A 821 -11.52 -32.79 19.96
C ALA A 821 -10.23 -32.65 20.79
N SER A 822 -9.07 -32.41 20.18
CA SER A 822 -7.81 -32.24 20.90
C SER A 822 -7.78 -30.96 21.75
N ALA A 823 -8.41 -29.89 21.31
CA ALA A 823 -8.49 -28.62 22.05
C ALA A 823 -9.64 -28.60 23.12
N GLY A 824 -10.39 -29.68 23.25
CA GLY A 824 -11.50 -29.79 24.22
C GLY A 824 -12.73 -28.96 23.82
N ALA A 825 -12.88 -28.59 22.58
CA ALA A 825 -14.05 -27.90 22.05
C ALA A 825 -15.25 -28.89 21.93
N PHE A 826 -16.47 -28.45 22.18
CA PHE A 826 -17.65 -29.28 21.99
C PHE A 826 -17.80 -29.69 20.51
N ALA A 827 -18.21 -30.94 20.31
CA ALA A 827 -18.39 -31.50 18.99
C ALA A 827 -19.62 -30.93 18.26
N TRP A 828 -19.45 -30.52 17.00
CA TRP A 828 -20.57 -30.24 16.11
C TRP A 828 -21.08 -31.57 15.53
N GLN A 829 -22.36 -31.86 15.75
CA GLN A 829 -22.96 -33.16 15.43
C GLN A 829 -23.38 -33.26 13.96
N ASP A 830 -23.69 -32.15 13.31
CA ASP A 830 -24.18 -32.09 11.93
C ASP A 830 -23.08 -31.61 10.98
N PRO A 831 -22.51 -32.47 10.12
CA PRO A 831 -21.53 -32.10 9.13
C PRO A 831 -22.04 -31.10 8.05
N SER A 832 -23.36 -31.04 7.88
CA SER A 832 -23.99 -30.10 6.95
C SER A 832 -24.38 -28.77 7.60
N SER A 833 -24.11 -28.62 8.89
CA SER A 833 -24.35 -27.36 9.62
C SER A 833 -23.59 -26.19 9.00
N HIS A 834 -24.23 -25.03 9.04
CA HIS A 834 -23.62 -23.76 8.57
C HIS A 834 -22.66 -23.14 9.60
N ASP A 835 -22.39 -23.81 10.74
CA ASP A 835 -21.31 -23.37 11.62
C ASP A 835 -19.99 -23.25 10.87
N SER A 836 -19.19 -22.24 11.21
CA SER A 836 -17.97 -21.90 10.44
C SER A 836 -16.71 -22.11 11.26
N ALA A 837 -15.65 -22.64 10.65
CA ALA A 837 -14.37 -22.85 11.31
C ALA A 837 -13.17 -22.60 10.40
N LEU A 838 -12.08 -22.12 11.01
CA LEU A 838 -10.75 -22.00 10.41
C LEU A 838 -9.74 -22.74 11.29
N LEU A 839 -9.01 -23.68 10.73
CA LEU A 839 -7.83 -24.29 11.34
C LEU A 839 -6.60 -23.75 10.60
N ILE A 840 -5.78 -22.94 11.28
CA ILE A 840 -4.72 -22.18 10.65
C ILE A 840 -3.51 -22.01 11.56
N THR A 841 -2.30 -22.06 10.98
CA THR A 841 -1.06 -21.72 11.68
C THR A 841 -0.73 -20.26 11.41
N LEU A 842 -0.56 -19.47 12.48
CA LEU A 842 -0.35 -18.03 12.43
C LEU A 842 1.03 -17.66 12.97
N GLN A 843 1.68 -16.71 12.34
CA GLN A 843 2.90 -16.09 12.83
C GLN A 843 2.62 -15.27 14.11
N PRO A 844 3.64 -14.94 14.93
CA PRO A 844 3.48 -13.96 15.98
C PRO A 844 2.90 -12.64 15.44
N GLY A 845 1.84 -12.13 16.09
CA GLY A 845 1.13 -10.95 15.62
C GLY A 845 -0.27 -10.81 16.16
N SER A 846 -0.96 -9.74 15.77
CA SER A 846 -2.32 -9.43 16.19
C SER A 846 -3.33 -9.79 15.10
N TYR A 847 -4.42 -10.43 15.51
CA TYR A 847 -5.44 -10.97 14.62
C TYR A 847 -6.85 -10.61 15.10
N THR A 848 -7.78 -10.56 14.17
CA THR A 848 -9.19 -10.30 14.44
C THR A 848 -10.05 -11.32 13.70
N ALA A 849 -10.83 -12.10 14.46
CA ALA A 849 -11.89 -12.95 13.93
C ALA A 849 -13.23 -12.21 14.00
N GLN A 850 -13.84 -12.00 12.86
CA GLN A 850 -15.13 -11.34 12.74
C GLN A 850 -16.22 -12.35 12.38
N VAL A 851 -17.32 -12.34 13.12
CA VAL A 851 -18.50 -13.17 12.85
C VAL A 851 -19.66 -12.29 12.43
N THR A 852 -20.17 -12.54 11.24
CA THR A 852 -21.34 -11.87 10.66
C THR A 852 -22.38 -12.91 10.26
N GLY A 853 -23.62 -12.51 10.08
CA GLY A 853 -24.62 -13.33 9.40
C GLY A 853 -24.48 -13.19 7.90
N LYS A 854 -24.39 -14.32 7.20
CA LYS A 854 -24.46 -14.34 5.73
C LYS A 854 -25.80 -13.76 5.27
N ALA A 855 -25.79 -12.93 4.23
CA ALA A 855 -26.97 -12.23 3.74
C ALA A 855 -27.62 -11.24 4.75
N GLY A 856 -26.92 -10.85 5.82
CA GLY A 856 -27.42 -9.89 6.81
C GLY A 856 -28.26 -10.52 7.93
N ASP A 857 -28.20 -11.84 8.12
CA ASP A 857 -28.83 -12.54 9.22
C ASP A 857 -28.34 -12.01 10.57
N THR A 858 -29.20 -12.09 11.58
CA THR A 858 -28.88 -11.68 12.95
C THR A 858 -29.25 -12.79 13.92
N GLY A 859 -28.54 -12.94 15.04
CA GLY A 859 -28.80 -13.95 16.03
C GLY A 859 -27.63 -14.16 16.99
N ILE A 860 -27.80 -15.03 17.96
CA ILE A 860 -26.77 -15.36 18.94
C ILE A 860 -25.74 -16.29 18.30
N ALA A 861 -24.47 -15.91 18.39
CA ALA A 861 -23.33 -16.75 18.00
C ALA A 861 -22.27 -16.81 19.09
N LEU A 862 -21.48 -17.89 19.05
CA LEU A 862 -20.30 -18.08 19.88
C LEU A 862 -19.06 -18.09 18.95
N VAL A 863 -18.16 -17.15 19.14
CA VAL A 863 -16.82 -17.22 18.54
C VAL A 863 -15.86 -17.84 19.55
N GLU A 864 -15.01 -18.74 19.09
CA GLU A 864 -14.01 -19.41 19.90
C GLU A 864 -12.65 -19.41 19.18
N VAL A 865 -11.58 -19.19 19.92
CA VAL A 865 -10.21 -19.34 19.45
C VAL A 865 -9.51 -20.29 20.41
N PHE A 866 -9.03 -21.41 19.91
CA PHE A 866 -8.28 -22.42 20.66
C PHE A 866 -6.86 -22.53 20.18
N GLU A 867 -5.92 -22.65 21.10
CA GLU A 867 -4.61 -23.20 20.74
C GLU A 867 -4.76 -24.68 20.39
N VAL A 868 -4.19 -25.08 19.27
CA VAL A 868 -4.01 -26.50 18.92
C VAL A 868 -2.60 -26.90 19.33
N GLN A 869 -2.51 -27.95 20.17
CA GLN A 869 -1.26 -28.51 20.67
C GLN A 869 -0.65 -29.49 19.67
#